data_cc94fd26dd4ddbce690351f859569c70
#
_entry.id   cc94fd26dd4ddbce690351f859569c70
#
_cell.length_a   1.000
_cell.length_b   1.000
_cell.length_c   1.000
_cell.angle_alpha   90.00
_cell.angle_beta   90.00
_cell.angle_gamma   90.00
#
_symmetry.space_group_name_H-M   'P 1'
#
loop_
_entity.id
_entity.type
_entity.pdbx_description
1 polymer ?
#
loop_
_entity_poly.entity_id
_entity_poly.type
_entity_poly.pdbx_seq_one_letter_code
_entity_poly.pdbx_strand_id
1 'polypeptide(L)'
;MKKHIILLGLLATTSLAFAQAGKVGVNTSNPEATLDIRPSAANAATTATTNEGVLIPRVSRDRLKSIATANLKESTLVYVDNISGTTNPVTSNVTSKGFYYYSTTDSKWVKIAEGTIQEQDLRLVGNNNHITQDAGNGGTGTIGGGGDNIAIGKNSLFSISGGVYNIALGYQALHSSVSGISDIAIGQDAMHSGSGIRNIAIGRETLYNASGIENIGIGYQALRNSNDGISGRIAIGSKALMSGGNGIAIGENALTNNTADYNIALGSNALSSNTTGKENLAFGKWALSGNVTGNNNLAFGNYALRANSGDDNLAFGNYALSQNTTGVYNLALGNGALSSNTTGGSNFGLGVNALRANTTGRNNVGIGVEAMFKNTTGENNIGFGNGTLHENTTGNDNISLGTNSLRNNTTGNNNLAFGTNALYANTTGADNIAMGPGALLNNTVGTNNIGLGTNSLRTNTTGKDNVALGSTALFANTTGVNNIAIGTNGLRFNTTGNNNIGFGTNTLRLNTTGDRNIAIGEGTLSGNTIGSYNVGLGISTLNSNTVGVANIGLGVNTLSKNINGSSNIGIGNSALFENVSGNYNIAIGYHPLAKATTAGHNIALGYGALEENLTGNYNIAAGTYALAKNTTGQHNNAQGLNALVNNVTGNNNTAIGNGAGEWVKGHNNVHLGSSTFPVSNTAELDNVVVIGNGINASELTASSGQDNTIILGYKKGHNRSPNIGVGTYKPDAKLHIEANGPTAIKIVDTNQGAGKVLTSDANGVGTWKDVELFKGAPAVGRFTWNAGVRLGNSRWNKIATVVVKPGTNMVFVKLHILSSQVPHPTKAYTRVYVGLKDVGANNGYTNEKPVYTMFHPYLEHDYELVGNFIYNNNTNSYQTLYLNLQSDVPNIIRSAFEYDTSASQVYGTTWYENWFYSVPVN
;
A
#
# COMPACT_ATOMS: atom_id res chain seq x y z
N MET A 1 25.91 -33.78 -24.70
CA MET A 1 24.70 -34.11 -23.93
C MET A 1 24.98 -33.78 -22.47
N LYS A 2 24.34 -32.75 -21.99
CA LYS A 2 24.47 -32.25 -20.61
C LYS A 2 23.64 -33.11 -19.68
N LYS A 3 24.23 -33.67 -18.66
CA LYS A 3 23.46 -34.28 -17.56
C LYS A 3 23.41 -33.28 -16.43
N HIS A 4 22.26 -32.65 -16.27
CA HIS A 4 21.89 -31.91 -15.07
C HIS A 4 21.48 -32.96 -14.03
N ILE A 5 22.12 -32.97 -12.89
CA ILE A 5 21.57 -33.62 -11.70
C ILE A 5 21.00 -32.52 -10.85
N ILE A 6 19.68 -32.38 -10.91
CA ILE A 6 18.87 -31.64 -9.95
C ILE A 6 18.73 -32.56 -8.73
N LEU A 7 19.29 -32.22 -7.62
CA LEU A 7 18.92 -32.79 -6.34
C LEU A 7 17.95 -31.87 -5.64
N LEU A 8 16.68 -32.19 -5.78
CA LEU A 8 15.59 -31.55 -5.04
C LEU A 8 15.33 -32.38 -3.78
N GLY A 9 15.22 -31.74 -2.66
CA GLY A 9 14.44 -32.37 -1.61
C GLY A 9 14.89 -32.22 -0.17
N LEU A 10 14.23 -31.41 0.49
CA LEU A 10 13.72 -31.37 1.87
C LEU A 10 14.59 -30.70 2.95
N LEU A 11 14.10 -29.50 3.22
CA LEU A 11 13.79 -28.87 4.52
C LEU A 11 14.71 -29.16 5.73
N ALA A 12 15.15 -28.09 6.17
CA ALA A 12 15.27 -27.51 7.47
C ALA A 12 16.69 -27.01 7.76
N THR A 13 16.79 -25.70 7.87
CA THR A 13 17.95 -24.93 8.35
C THR A 13 19.21 -24.95 7.46
N THR A 14 19.11 -24.28 6.34
CA THR A 14 19.96 -23.27 5.72
C THR A 14 21.48 -23.39 5.90
N SER A 15 22.07 -24.44 5.45
CA SER A 15 23.38 -24.37 4.87
C SER A 15 23.26 -24.46 3.35
N LEU A 16 23.53 -23.35 2.64
CA LEU A 16 23.54 -23.34 1.19
C LEU A 16 24.73 -24.18 0.71
N ALA A 17 24.48 -25.36 0.17
CA ALA A 17 25.51 -26.17 -0.47
C ALA A 17 25.56 -25.81 -1.96
N PHE A 18 26.70 -25.38 -2.45
CA PHE A 18 26.95 -25.09 -3.87
C PHE A 18 27.83 -26.18 -4.46
N ALA A 19 27.48 -26.68 -5.63
CA ALA A 19 28.28 -27.68 -6.34
C ALA A 19 28.84 -27.07 -7.63
N GLN A 20 30.17 -27.14 -7.77
CA GLN A 20 30.88 -26.75 -8.97
C GLN A 20 31.84 -27.89 -9.37
N ALA A 21 31.72 -28.41 -10.57
CA ALA A 21 32.63 -29.38 -11.20
C ALA A 21 33.44 -30.29 -10.25
N GLY A 22 32.78 -31.09 -9.42
CA GLY A 22 33.41 -32.01 -8.48
C GLY A 22 33.80 -31.41 -7.12
N LYS A 23 33.39 -30.21 -6.84
CA LYS A 23 33.58 -29.53 -5.54
C LYS A 23 32.24 -29.17 -4.94
N VAL A 24 32.14 -29.20 -3.64
CA VAL A 24 30.96 -28.83 -2.86
C VAL A 24 31.32 -27.67 -1.95
N GLY A 25 30.63 -26.52 -2.14
CA GLY A 25 30.67 -25.40 -1.23
C GLY A 25 29.47 -25.40 -0.30
N VAL A 26 29.69 -25.26 1.00
CA VAL A 26 28.65 -25.02 1.98
C VAL A 26 28.82 -23.59 2.41
N ASN A 27 27.81 -22.77 2.16
CA ASN A 27 27.85 -21.31 2.35
C ASN A 27 28.86 -20.57 1.44
N THR A 28 29.30 -21.17 0.35
CA THR A 28 30.12 -20.52 -0.67
C THR A 28 29.76 -21.03 -2.06
N SER A 29 29.60 -20.11 -3.01
CA SER A 29 29.28 -20.42 -4.40
C SER A 29 30.50 -20.75 -5.27
N ASN A 30 31.70 -20.52 -4.74
CA ASN A 30 32.95 -20.77 -5.47
C ASN A 30 33.91 -21.59 -4.59
N PRO A 31 33.68 -22.91 -4.41
CA PRO A 31 34.52 -23.73 -3.56
C PRO A 31 35.92 -23.96 -4.19
N GLU A 32 36.94 -23.76 -3.39
CA GLU A 32 38.34 -23.94 -3.81
C GLU A 32 38.87 -25.38 -3.57
N ALA A 33 38.24 -26.10 -2.68
CA ALA A 33 38.52 -27.52 -2.38
C ALA A 33 37.30 -28.43 -2.72
N THR A 34 37.49 -29.76 -2.65
CA THR A 34 36.43 -30.74 -2.86
C THR A 34 35.25 -30.53 -1.89
N LEU A 35 35.54 -30.02 -0.73
CA LEU A 35 34.55 -29.51 0.24
C LEU A 35 35.08 -28.22 0.83
N ASP A 36 34.39 -27.13 0.53
CA ASP A 36 34.69 -25.82 1.08
C ASP A 36 33.50 -25.38 1.96
N ILE A 37 33.70 -25.44 3.28
CA ILE A 37 32.66 -25.09 4.25
C ILE A 37 33.01 -23.74 4.86
N ARG A 38 32.14 -22.77 4.62
CA ARG A 38 32.25 -21.46 5.27
C ARG A 38 31.17 -21.33 6.35
N PRO A 39 31.40 -20.59 7.43
CA PRO A 39 30.37 -20.40 8.46
C PRO A 39 29.08 -19.86 7.86
N SER A 40 27.93 -20.33 8.31
CA SER A 40 26.63 -19.76 7.93
C SER A 40 26.43 -18.39 8.59
N ALA A 41 25.60 -17.54 7.97
CA ALA A 41 25.28 -16.23 8.51
C ALA A 41 24.67 -16.30 9.93
N ALA A 42 24.05 -17.43 10.29
CA ALA A 42 23.48 -17.65 11.61
C ALA A 42 24.54 -17.90 12.71
N ASN A 43 25.72 -18.39 12.36
CA ASN A 43 26.83 -18.65 13.30
C ASN A 43 27.87 -17.52 13.36
N ALA A 44 27.66 -16.46 12.60
CA ALA A 44 28.42 -15.21 12.76
C ALA A 44 28.03 -14.42 14.02
N ALA A 45 26.97 -14.81 14.71
CA ALA A 45 26.53 -14.16 15.95
C ALA A 45 27.20 -14.81 17.19
N THR A 46 27.59 -14.00 18.13
CA THR A 46 28.25 -14.40 19.40
C THR A 46 27.38 -15.29 20.31
N THR A 47 26.17 -15.63 19.93
CA THR A 47 25.21 -16.46 20.69
C THR A 47 24.88 -17.79 20.02
N ALA A 48 25.58 -18.16 18.95
CA ALA A 48 25.33 -19.42 18.26
C ALA A 48 25.67 -20.63 19.17
N THR A 49 24.70 -21.53 19.34
CA THR A 49 24.81 -22.73 20.19
C THR A 49 25.12 -24.00 19.38
N THR A 50 25.34 -23.87 18.08
CA THR A 50 25.64 -25.00 17.21
C THR A 50 27.12 -25.05 16.85
N ASN A 51 27.76 -26.21 17.02
CA ASN A 51 29.13 -26.44 16.61
C ASN A 51 29.22 -26.56 15.09
N GLU A 52 29.55 -25.45 14.41
CA GLU A 52 30.01 -25.50 13.02
C GLU A 52 31.54 -25.65 13.01
N GLY A 53 32.00 -26.86 13.13
CA GLY A 53 33.41 -27.18 12.89
C GLY A 53 33.62 -27.57 11.44
N VAL A 54 34.76 -27.19 10.88
CA VAL A 54 35.22 -27.76 9.62
C VAL A 54 35.50 -29.23 9.85
N LEU A 55 34.63 -30.08 9.39
CA LEU A 55 34.93 -31.51 9.35
C LEU A 55 35.95 -31.72 8.22
N ILE A 56 37.23 -31.83 8.60
CA ILE A 56 38.27 -32.11 7.61
C ILE A 56 37.95 -33.44 6.94
N PRO A 57 37.94 -33.48 5.58
CA PRO A 57 37.62 -34.70 4.86
C PRO A 57 38.47 -35.89 5.34
N ARG A 58 37.80 -36.94 5.79
CA ARG A 58 38.44 -38.23 6.10
C ARG A 58 38.57 -39.01 4.82
N VAL A 59 39.75 -39.41 4.47
CA VAL A 59 40.05 -40.06 3.20
C VAL A 59 40.98 -41.24 3.38
N SER A 60 40.85 -42.23 2.51
CA SER A 60 41.87 -43.29 2.43
C SER A 60 43.08 -42.86 1.61
N ARG A 61 44.21 -43.45 1.82
CA ARG A 61 45.42 -43.25 1.02
C ARG A 61 45.14 -43.52 -0.47
N ASP A 62 44.35 -44.52 -0.82
CA ASP A 62 43.98 -44.80 -2.20
C ASP A 62 43.10 -43.71 -2.82
N ARG A 63 42.28 -43.07 -2.03
CA ARG A 63 41.53 -41.89 -2.49
C ARG A 63 42.44 -40.70 -2.79
N LEU A 64 43.49 -40.50 -1.96
CA LEU A 64 44.48 -39.45 -2.22
C LEU A 64 45.30 -39.70 -3.52
N LYS A 65 45.57 -40.93 -3.81
CA LYS A 65 46.21 -41.35 -5.08
C LYS A 65 45.38 -41.00 -6.31
N SER A 66 44.06 -41.11 -6.20
CA SER A 66 43.12 -40.90 -7.30
C SER A 66 42.84 -39.41 -7.60
N ILE A 67 43.33 -38.50 -6.77
CA ILE A 67 43.19 -37.07 -6.99
C ILE A 67 44.22 -36.64 -8.05
N ALA A 68 43.78 -36.09 -9.18
CA ALA A 68 44.67 -35.58 -10.20
C ALA A 68 45.50 -34.41 -9.63
N THR A 69 46.83 -34.45 -9.85
CA THR A 69 47.77 -33.40 -9.35
C THR A 69 47.41 -32.00 -9.74
N ALA A 70 46.78 -31.79 -10.90
CA ALA A 70 46.30 -30.49 -11.33
C ALA A 70 45.17 -29.92 -10.47
N ASN A 71 44.50 -30.77 -9.66
CA ASN A 71 43.40 -30.37 -8.76
C ASN A 71 43.85 -30.21 -7.29
N LEU A 72 45.12 -30.50 -7.01
CA LEU A 72 45.66 -30.34 -5.67
C LEU A 72 46.31 -28.97 -5.50
N LYS A 73 45.82 -28.23 -4.52
CA LYS A 73 46.40 -26.92 -4.16
C LYS A 73 47.29 -27.01 -2.92
N GLU A 74 48.22 -26.10 -2.82
CA GLU A 74 49.10 -25.94 -1.65
C GLU A 74 48.22 -25.87 -0.39
N SER A 75 48.66 -26.57 0.65
CA SER A 75 47.99 -26.62 1.96
C SER A 75 46.59 -27.24 1.99
N THR A 76 46.17 -27.95 0.93
CA THR A 76 44.92 -28.74 0.99
C THR A 76 45.00 -29.72 2.15
N LEU A 77 44.10 -29.60 3.16
CA LEU A 77 44.16 -30.39 4.40
C LEU A 77 43.15 -31.55 4.38
N VAL A 78 43.63 -32.73 4.77
CA VAL A 78 42.79 -33.93 4.91
C VAL A 78 43.19 -34.72 6.16
N TYR A 79 42.28 -35.54 6.67
CA TYR A 79 42.61 -36.53 7.67
C TYR A 79 42.59 -37.93 7.01
N VAL A 80 43.73 -38.55 6.98
CA VAL A 80 43.84 -39.94 6.48
C VAL A 80 43.46 -40.89 7.59
N ASP A 81 42.35 -41.57 7.45
CA ASP A 81 41.83 -42.55 8.41
C ASP A 81 42.10 -44.01 8.02
N ASN A 82 42.47 -44.23 6.77
CA ASN A 82 42.81 -45.56 6.26
C ASN A 82 44.05 -45.53 5.35
N ILE A 83 45.03 -46.30 5.69
CA ILE A 83 46.34 -46.40 4.99
C ILE A 83 46.46 -47.68 4.15
N SER A 84 45.39 -48.41 3.92
CA SER A 84 45.40 -49.58 3.03
C SER A 84 45.72 -49.20 1.58
N GLY A 85 46.34 -50.07 0.86
CA GLY A 85 46.75 -49.86 -0.53
C GLY A 85 48.23 -49.44 -0.69
N THR A 86 48.70 -49.44 -1.96
CA THR A 86 50.09 -49.08 -2.31
C THR A 86 50.26 -47.56 -2.38
N THR A 87 51.49 -47.06 -2.08
CA THR A 87 51.86 -45.66 -2.29
C THR A 87 52.15 -45.37 -3.77
N ASN A 88 52.07 -44.09 -4.16
CA ASN A 88 52.56 -43.55 -5.43
C ASN A 88 53.46 -42.33 -5.12
N PRO A 89 54.10 -41.68 -6.09
CA PRO A 89 54.94 -40.54 -5.82
C PRO A 89 54.27 -39.43 -5.00
N VAL A 90 52.98 -39.15 -5.20
CA VAL A 90 52.19 -38.12 -4.50
C VAL A 90 51.84 -38.52 -3.06
N THR A 91 51.63 -39.82 -2.80
CA THR A 91 51.28 -40.36 -1.47
C THR A 91 52.41 -41.09 -0.77
N SER A 92 53.66 -40.98 -1.26
CA SER A 92 54.80 -41.70 -0.71
C SER A 92 55.00 -41.43 0.79
N ASN A 93 54.67 -40.25 1.27
CA ASN A 93 54.76 -39.85 2.66
C ASN A 93 53.52 -40.18 3.52
N VAL A 94 52.48 -40.76 2.95
CA VAL A 94 51.26 -41.15 3.67
C VAL A 94 51.48 -42.56 4.26
N THR A 95 52.20 -42.62 5.34
CA THR A 95 52.65 -43.89 5.97
C THR A 95 51.87 -44.26 7.24
N SER A 96 51.07 -43.33 7.77
CA SER A 96 50.28 -43.53 8.99
C SER A 96 48.96 -42.77 8.91
N LYS A 97 48.01 -43.08 9.80
CA LYS A 97 46.79 -42.25 9.96
C LYS A 97 47.17 -40.88 10.52
N GLY A 98 46.43 -39.84 10.15
CA GLY A 98 46.72 -38.50 10.66
C GLY A 98 46.29 -37.38 9.70
N PHE A 99 46.56 -36.17 10.08
CA PHE A 99 46.37 -34.99 9.25
C PHE A 99 47.51 -34.85 8.23
N TYR A 100 47.14 -34.57 7.01
CA TYR A 100 48.05 -34.31 5.91
C TYR A 100 47.65 -33.07 5.17
N TYR A 101 48.60 -32.26 4.74
CA TYR A 101 48.43 -31.21 3.77
C TYR A 101 49.20 -31.53 2.49
N TYR A 102 48.70 -31.00 1.38
CA TYR A 102 49.40 -31.16 0.12
C TYR A 102 50.42 -30.04 -0.05
N SER A 103 51.66 -30.39 -0.30
CA SER A 103 52.75 -29.46 -0.64
C SER A 103 52.92 -29.48 -2.16
N THR A 104 52.72 -28.36 -2.81
CA THR A 104 52.98 -28.20 -4.26
C THR A 104 54.48 -28.17 -4.55
N THR A 105 55.30 -27.67 -3.61
CA THR A 105 56.76 -27.66 -3.68
C THR A 105 57.32 -29.08 -3.75
N ASP A 106 56.86 -29.97 -2.90
CA ASP A 106 57.31 -31.38 -2.85
C ASP A 106 56.52 -32.27 -3.79
N SER A 107 55.41 -31.78 -4.34
CA SER A 107 54.43 -32.53 -5.10
C SER A 107 53.88 -33.76 -4.37
N LYS A 108 53.74 -33.65 -3.03
CA LYS A 108 53.40 -34.78 -2.12
C LYS A 108 52.45 -34.31 -1.00
N TRP A 109 51.76 -35.31 -0.43
CA TRP A 109 51.09 -35.18 0.85
C TRP A 109 52.09 -35.23 1.99
N VAL A 110 52.12 -34.20 2.80
CA VAL A 110 53.03 -34.06 3.95
C VAL A 110 52.22 -34.22 5.23
N LYS A 111 52.66 -35.11 6.10
CA LYS A 111 52.01 -35.29 7.41
C LYS A 111 52.27 -34.06 8.27
N ILE A 112 51.20 -33.52 8.85
CA ILE A 112 51.37 -32.58 9.97
C ILE A 112 51.87 -33.41 11.14
N ALA A 113 53.11 -33.30 11.42
CA ALA A 113 53.79 -34.12 12.37
C ALA A 113 53.22 -33.96 13.79
N GLU A 114 52.73 -35.04 14.38
CA GLU A 114 52.83 -35.18 15.81
C GLU A 114 54.33 -35.22 16.09
N GLY A 115 54.78 -34.12 16.65
CA GLY A 115 56.22 -34.00 16.87
C GLY A 115 56.72 -35.02 17.89
N THR A 116 57.12 -36.16 17.42
CA THR A 116 58.16 -36.92 18.07
C THR A 116 59.46 -36.36 17.50
N ILE A 117 60.00 -35.42 18.21
CA ILE A 117 61.42 -35.05 18.03
C ILE A 117 62.21 -36.35 18.31
N GLN A 118 62.74 -36.97 17.23
CA GLN A 118 63.79 -37.97 17.47
C GLN A 118 64.92 -37.24 18.14
N GLU A 119 65.27 -37.67 19.37
CA GLU A 119 66.50 -37.35 20.03
C GLU A 119 67.70 -37.83 19.19
N GLN A 120 68.11 -37.04 18.23
CA GLN A 120 69.38 -37.19 17.57
C GLN A 120 70.19 -35.88 17.61
N ASP A 121 71.16 -35.88 18.48
CA ASP A 121 72.36 -35.10 18.44
C ASP A 121 72.35 -33.56 18.62
N LEU A 122 71.72 -33.14 19.71
CA LEU A 122 72.40 -32.05 20.51
C LEU A 122 72.37 -32.49 21.95
N ARG A 123 73.24 -33.51 22.26
CA ARG A 123 73.58 -33.83 23.65
C ARG A 123 74.39 -32.70 24.19
N LEU A 124 73.73 -31.72 24.74
CA LEU A 124 74.37 -30.74 25.62
C LEU A 124 74.41 -31.34 27.02
N VAL A 125 75.57 -31.69 27.43
CA VAL A 125 75.86 -32.39 28.71
C VAL A 125 75.82 -31.40 29.84
N GLY A 126 74.86 -31.55 30.78
CA GLY A 126 74.81 -30.82 32.04
C GLY A 126 73.46 -30.06 32.23
N ASN A 127 73.03 -29.85 33.44
CA ASN A 127 71.75 -29.30 33.87
C ASN A 127 71.47 -27.84 33.45
N ASN A 128 72.31 -27.24 32.57
CA ASN A 128 72.03 -25.91 31.94
C ASN A 128 72.75 -25.89 30.59
N ASN A 129 72.01 -26.06 29.52
CA ASN A 129 72.56 -26.13 28.20
C ASN A 129 72.96 -24.75 27.65
N HIS A 130 74.17 -24.33 27.82
CA HIS A 130 74.69 -23.09 27.29
C HIS A 130 75.69 -23.36 26.15
N ILE A 131 75.47 -22.82 24.99
CA ILE A 131 76.25 -23.10 23.77
C ILE A 131 77.22 -21.96 23.43
N THR A 132 77.09 -20.79 24.06
CA THR A 132 78.02 -19.66 23.78
C THR A 132 78.57 -18.99 25.08
N GLN A 133 79.67 -18.29 24.95
CA GLN A 133 80.26 -17.53 26.04
C GLN A 133 79.19 -16.51 26.57
N ASP A 134 79.04 -16.44 27.90
CA ASP A 134 78.12 -15.59 28.66
C ASP A 134 76.59 -15.94 28.44
N ALA A 135 76.24 -17.05 27.81
CA ALA A 135 74.88 -17.56 27.79
C ALA A 135 74.57 -18.19 29.17
N GLY A 136 73.41 -17.72 29.79
CA GLY A 136 73.06 -18.16 31.15
C GLY A 136 74.01 -17.77 32.28
N ASN A 137 74.97 -16.92 32.04
CA ASN A 137 75.97 -16.55 33.06
C ASN A 137 75.79 -15.11 33.56
N GLY A 138 74.63 -14.82 34.14
CA GLY A 138 74.28 -13.46 34.56
C GLY A 138 74.21 -13.19 36.04
N GLY A 139 74.43 -14.13 36.83
CA GLY A 139 74.38 -13.87 38.27
C GLY A 139 75.48 -14.62 39.04
N THR A 140 76.03 -13.98 40.05
CA THR A 140 76.86 -14.57 41.08
C THR A 140 76.14 -15.58 41.97
N GLY A 141 75.00 -16.06 41.49
CA GLY A 141 74.16 -17.05 42.18
C GLY A 141 74.16 -18.39 41.48
N THR A 142 74.40 -19.44 42.21
CA THR A 142 74.04 -20.81 41.84
C THR A 142 72.67 -20.78 41.09
N ILE A 143 72.65 -21.33 39.89
CA ILE A 143 71.35 -21.57 39.20
C ILE A 143 70.60 -22.52 40.14
N GLY A 144 69.77 -21.86 40.97
CA GLY A 144 68.95 -22.57 41.95
C GLY A 144 67.81 -23.27 41.29
N GLY A 145 67.80 -24.57 41.35
CA GLY A 145 66.63 -25.35 40.89
C GLY A 145 66.69 -25.74 39.41
N GLY A 146 67.09 -26.95 39.20
CA GLY A 146 67.24 -27.62 37.91
C GLY A 146 66.12 -27.35 36.96
N GLY A 147 66.50 -26.85 35.82
CA GLY A 147 65.50 -26.66 34.79
C GLY A 147 66.20 -26.70 33.47
N ASP A 148 65.81 -27.61 32.66
CA ASP A 148 66.18 -27.88 31.28
C ASP A 148 66.03 -26.60 30.38
N ASN A 149 67.00 -25.62 30.56
CA ASN A 149 67.08 -24.37 29.79
C ASN A 149 68.05 -24.54 28.62
N ILE A 150 67.75 -24.00 27.46
CA ILE A 150 68.67 -23.92 26.31
C ILE A 150 69.00 -22.43 26.07
N ALA A 151 70.33 -22.09 26.12
CA ALA A 151 70.79 -20.75 25.84
C ALA A 151 71.92 -20.75 24.79
N ILE A 152 71.75 -20.03 23.72
CA ILE A 152 72.71 -19.86 22.62
C ILE A 152 72.80 -18.38 22.27
N GLY A 153 73.87 -17.75 22.49
CA GLY A 153 74.07 -16.31 22.22
C GLY A 153 74.74 -15.55 23.41
N LYS A 154 75.41 -14.52 23.10
CA LYS A 154 76.08 -13.73 24.16
C LYS A 154 75.02 -13.05 25.05
N ASN A 155 75.12 -13.22 26.37
CA ASN A 155 74.25 -12.73 27.41
C ASN A 155 72.80 -13.28 27.29
N SER A 156 72.55 -14.38 26.58
CA SER A 156 71.21 -15.05 26.62
C SER A 156 71.03 -15.70 28.02
N LEU A 157 69.80 -15.61 28.58
CA LEU A 157 69.39 -16.07 29.92
C LEU A 157 70.35 -15.56 31.03
N PHE A 158 70.89 -14.33 30.87
CA PHE A 158 71.92 -13.81 31.73
C PHE A 158 71.55 -13.71 33.24
N SER A 159 70.32 -13.30 33.56
CA SER A 159 69.81 -13.07 34.92
C SER A 159 68.95 -14.23 35.47
N ILE A 160 68.83 -15.35 34.78
CA ILE A 160 68.02 -16.46 35.24
C ILE A 160 68.44 -17.05 36.57
N SER A 161 67.55 -17.16 37.53
CA SER A 161 67.83 -17.73 38.84
C SER A 161 66.88 -18.82 39.30
N GLY A 162 65.64 -18.82 38.86
CA GLY A 162 64.60 -19.80 39.23
C GLY A 162 63.75 -20.30 38.01
N GLY A 163 64.03 -19.86 36.79
CA GLY A 163 63.37 -20.24 35.63
C GLY A 163 63.68 -21.61 35.04
N VAL A 164 62.70 -22.33 34.49
CA VAL A 164 62.88 -23.70 33.98
C VAL A 164 62.28 -23.88 32.60
N TYR A 165 62.80 -24.78 31.78
CA TYR A 165 62.30 -25.17 30.44
C TYR A 165 62.34 -24.00 29.42
N ASN A 166 63.27 -23.04 29.55
CA ASN A 166 63.34 -21.91 28.64
C ASN A 166 64.29 -22.19 27.47
N ILE A 167 64.00 -21.64 26.30
CA ILE A 167 64.85 -21.66 25.12
C ILE A 167 65.23 -20.22 24.76
N ALA A 168 66.49 -19.84 24.82
CA ALA A 168 67.00 -18.54 24.45
C ALA A 168 68.02 -18.65 23.32
N LEU A 169 67.74 -18.19 22.12
CA LEU A 169 68.71 -18.22 20.99
C LEU A 169 68.88 -16.80 20.46
N GLY A 170 70.01 -16.18 20.70
CA GLY A 170 70.35 -14.83 20.24
C GLY A 170 71.05 -13.96 21.26
N TYR A 171 71.60 -12.84 20.78
CA TYR A 171 72.25 -11.85 21.64
C TYR A 171 71.20 -11.27 22.62
N GLN A 172 71.52 -11.36 23.94
CA GLN A 172 70.62 -10.89 25.03
C GLN A 172 69.18 -11.44 25.02
N ALA A 173 68.88 -12.58 24.41
CA ALA A 173 67.59 -13.24 24.52
C ALA A 173 67.33 -13.68 25.98
N LEU A 174 66.11 -13.34 26.55
CA LEU A 174 65.81 -13.57 27.99
C LEU A 174 66.78 -13.02 28.96
N HIS A 175 67.47 -11.92 28.61
CA HIS A 175 68.62 -11.40 29.37
C HIS A 175 68.28 -11.10 30.84
N SER A 176 67.22 -10.37 31.13
CA SER A 176 66.82 -9.96 32.47
C SER A 176 65.74 -10.83 33.12
N SER A 177 65.44 -11.97 32.52
CA SER A 177 64.40 -12.92 33.03
C SER A 177 64.95 -13.67 34.22
N VAL A 178 64.27 -13.49 35.36
CA VAL A 178 64.77 -14.12 36.64
C VAL A 178 64.11 -15.46 36.90
N SER A 179 62.78 -15.54 36.58
CA SER A 179 61.89 -16.67 36.92
C SER A 179 61.01 -17.17 35.76
N GLY A 180 61.37 -16.93 34.49
CA GLY A 180 60.64 -17.41 33.32
C GLY A 180 60.52 -18.92 33.28
N ILE A 181 59.33 -19.44 32.92
CA ILE A 181 59.09 -20.88 32.83
C ILE A 181 58.54 -21.22 31.46
N SER A 182 59.21 -22.15 30.77
CA SER A 182 58.82 -22.65 29.46
C SER A 182 58.69 -21.53 28.38
N ASP A 183 59.56 -20.51 28.48
CA ASP A 183 59.65 -19.43 27.52
C ASP A 183 60.53 -19.80 26.33
N ILE A 184 60.17 -19.42 25.12
CA ILE A 184 61.03 -19.55 23.94
C ILE A 184 61.33 -18.15 23.40
N ALA A 185 62.62 -17.78 23.43
CA ALA A 185 63.12 -16.51 22.90
C ALA A 185 64.19 -16.75 21.81
N ILE A 186 63.91 -16.40 20.59
CA ILE A 186 64.79 -16.56 19.44
C ILE A 186 64.98 -15.21 18.74
N GLY A 187 66.18 -14.65 18.84
CA GLY A 187 66.45 -13.36 18.22
C GLY A 187 67.21 -12.42 19.13
N GLN A 188 67.85 -11.41 18.58
CA GLN A 188 68.55 -10.37 19.36
C GLN A 188 67.55 -9.64 20.25
N ASP A 189 67.83 -9.52 21.56
CA ASP A 189 66.99 -8.85 22.56
C ASP A 189 65.56 -9.42 22.66
N ALA A 190 65.27 -10.63 22.19
CA ALA A 190 64.00 -11.29 22.37
C ALA A 190 63.74 -11.56 23.86
N MET A 191 62.61 -11.07 24.41
CA MET A 191 62.26 -11.13 25.85
C MET A 191 63.33 -10.58 26.76
N HIS A 192 64.05 -9.55 26.32
CA HIS A 192 65.22 -9.03 27.03
C HIS A 192 64.96 -8.71 28.51
N SER A 193 63.90 -7.97 28.81
CA SER A 193 63.43 -7.59 30.14
C SER A 193 62.18 -8.32 30.59
N GLY A 194 61.72 -9.25 29.78
CA GLY A 194 60.49 -9.99 30.01
C GLY A 194 60.71 -11.11 31.07
N SER A 195 59.72 -11.29 31.92
CA SER A 195 59.55 -12.44 32.77
C SER A 195 58.16 -13.00 32.65
N GLY A 196 58.01 -14.25 32.31
CA GLY A 196 56.67 -14.81 32.08
C GLY A 196 56.66 -16.32 32.10
N ILE A 197 55.56 -16.91 31.67
CA ILE A 197 55.44 -18.37 31.65
C ILE A 197 54.85 -18.76 30.28
N ARG A 198 55.48 -19.71 29.60
CA ARG A 198 55.00 -20.27 28.32
C ARG A 198 54.87 -19.25 27.19
N ASN A 199 55.76 -18.25 27.14
CA ASN A 199 55.76 -17.29 26.03
C ASN A 199 56.65 -17.76 24.88
N ILE A 200 56.33 -17.37 23.68
CA ILE A 200 57.10 -17.59 22.46
C ILE A 200 57.48 -16.25 21.86
N ALA A 201 58.76 -15.92 21.80
CA ALA A 201 59.33 -14.74 21.21
C ALA A 201 60.36 -15.09 20.11
N ILE A 202 59.97 -14.85 18.85
CA ILE A 202 60.86 -15.12 17.71
C ILE A 202 61.06 -13.84 16.90
N GLY A 203 62.24 -13.28 16.93
CA GLY A 203 62.58 -12.03 16.25
C GLY A 203 63.35 -11.05 17.15
N ARG A 204 63.96 -10.05 16.52
CA ARG A 204 64.69 -9.01 17.23
C ARG A 204 63.73 -8.13 18.06
N GLU A 205 64.10 -7.91 19.35
CA GLU A 205 63.36 -7.10 20.33
C GLU A 205 61.84 -7.57 20.48
N THR A 206 61.54 -8.81 20.16
CA THR A 206 60.18 -9.38 20.33
C THR A 206 59.93 -9.61 21.82
N LEU A 207 58.74 -9.23 22.33
CA LEU A 207 58.38 -9.36 23.75
C LEU A 207 59.43 -8.70 24.68
N TYR A 208 60.10 -7.66 24.20
CA TYR A 208 61.28 -7.10 24.89
C TYR A 208 61.03 -6.76 26.34
N ASN A 209 59.95 -6.08 26.69
CA ASN A 209 59.53 -5.74 28.06
C ASN A 209 58.26 -6.55 28.49
N ALA A 210 57.95 -7.64 27.85
CA ALA A 210 56.71 -8.32 28.13
C ALA A 210 56.70 -9.10 29.44
N SER A 211 55.71 -8.88 30.24
CA SER A 211 55.30 -9.72 31.35
C SER A 211 53.98 -10.44 30.99
N GLY A 212 53.69 -11.57 31.59
CA GLY A 212 52.46 -12.33 31.32
C GLY A 212 52.74 -13.76 30.90
N ILE A 213 51.64 -14.50 30.60
CA ILE A 213 51.67 -15.94 30.40
C ILE A 213 51.12 -16.27 29.02
N GLU A 214 51.72 -17.26 28.32
CA GLU A 214 51.19 -17.79 27.08
C GLU A 214 51.11 -16.78 25.92
N ASN A 215 52.00 -15.79 25.86
CA ASN A 215 52.07 -14.85 24.75
C ASN A 215 52.92 -15.40 23.60
N ILE A 216 52.50 -15.18 22.37
CA ILE A 216 53.22 -15.55 21.16
C ILE A 216 53.60 -14.28 20.41
N GLY A 217 54.88 -13.99 20.33
CA GLY A 217 55.47 -12.91 19.54
C GLY A 217 56.39 -13.48 18.45
N ILE A 218 56.17 -13.14 17.18
CA ILE A 218 57.03 -13.55 16.07
C ILE A 218 57.20 -12.35 15.13
N GLY A 219 58.38 -11.83 15.04
CA GLY A 219 58.72 -10.68 14.19
C GLY A 219 59.51 -9.57 14.93
N TYR A 220 60.07 -8.64 14.17
CA TYR A 220 60.78 -7.50 14.71
C TYR A 220 59.87 -6.64 15.60
N GLN A 221 60.21 -6.46 16.88
CA GLN A 221 59.45 -5.67 17.87
C GLN A 221 58.01 -6.10 18.11
N ALA A 222 57.60 -7.32 17.76
CA ALA A 222 56.28 -7.83 18.10
C ALA A 222 56.16 -7.89 19.65
N LEU A 223 55.07 -7.35 20.21
CA LEU A 223 54.79 -7.25 21.65
C LEU A 223 55.92 -6.55 22.46
N ARG A 224 56.66 -5.62 21.84
CA ARG A 224 57.85 -5.08 22.43
C ARG A 224 57.66 -4.42 23.81
N ASN A 225 56.59 -3.63 24.00
CA ASN A 225 56.31 -2.82 25.18
C ASN A 225 55.20 -3.39 26.07
N SER A 226 54.95 -4.67 26.03
CA SER A 226 53.83 -5.35 26.72
C SER A 226 54.18 -5.70 28.16
N ASN A 227 54.38 -4.71 29.03
CA ASN A 227 54.75 -4.90 30.45
C ASN A 227 53.55 -4.88 31.42
N ASP A 228 52.34 -5.07 30.93
CA ASP A 228 51.06 -4.96 31.64
C ASP A 228 50.58 -6.26 32.33
N GLY A 229 51.34 -7.33 32.20
CA GLY A 229 51.00 -8.64 32.80
C GLY A 229 49.89 -9.41 32.06
N ILE A 230 49.40 -8.93 30.94
CA ILE A 230 48.33 -9.58 30.18
C ILE A 230 48.88 -10.86 29.50
N SER A 231 48.04 -11.89 29.46
CA SER A 231 48.36 -13.23 28.97
C SER A 231 47.55 -13.60 27.70
N GLY A 232 48.05 -14.62 26.97
CA GLY A 232 47.33 -15.19 25.83
C GLY A 232 47.37 -14.36 24.54
N ARG A 233 48.30 -13.43 24.39
CA ARG A 233 48.47 -12.59 23.19
C ARG A 233 49.13 -13.33 22.05
N ILE A 234 48.77 -13.01 20.83
CA ILE A 234 49.44 -13.51 19.63
C ILE A 234 49.84 -12.33 18.76
N ALA A 235 51.12 -12.14 18.51
CA ALA A 235 51.65 -11.10 17.63
C ALA A 235 52.64 -11.70 16.62
N ILE A 236 52.28 -11.73 15.36
CA ILE A 236 53.10 -12.25 14.27
C ILE A 236 53.29 -11.18 13.21
N GLY A 237 54.48 -10.65 13.09
CA GLY A 237 54.83 -9.56 12.16
C GLY A 237 55.67 -8.48 12.78
N SER A 238 56.35 -7.70 11.95
CA SER A 238 57.13 -6.55 12.41
C SER A 238 56.22 -5.56 13.12
N LYS A 239 56.58 -5.20 14.39
CA LYS A 239 55.83 -4.25 15.26
C LYS A 239 54.37 -4.64 15.53
N ALA A 240 54.00 -5.91 15.34
CA ALA A 240 52.67 -6.38 15.69
C ALA A 240 52.47 -6.24 17.21
N LEU A 241 51.31 -5.64 17.62
CA LEU A 241 50.90 -5.44 19.02
C LEU A 241 52.02 -4.84 19.90
N MET A 242 52.77 -3.86 19.34
CA MET A 242 54.01 -3.37 19.97
C MET A 242 53.74 -2.67 21.30
N SER A 243 52.63 -1.95 21.49
CA SER A 243 52.34 -1.13 22.68
C SER A 243 51.63 -1.87 23.81
N GLY A 244 51.24 -3.12 23.63
CA GLY A 244 50.54 -3.91 24.65
C GLY A 244 49.03 -4.08 24.35
N GLY A 245 48.20 -4.25 25.39
CA GLY A 245 46.80 -4.62 25.26
C GLY A 245 46.58 -6.09 24.94
N ASN A 246 45.36 -6.62 25.19
CA ASN A 246 45.03 -8.01 24.89
C ASN A 246 44.53 -8.15 23.45
N GLY A 247 45.08 -9.11 22.71
CA GLY A 247 44.62 -9.29 21.34
C GLY A 247 45.50 -10.23 20.50
N ILE A 248 45.09 -10.41 19.27
CA ILE A 248 45.80 -11.19 18.24
C ILE A 248 46.19 -10.23 17.11
N ALA A 249 47.43 -10.13 16.80
CA ALA A 249 47.99 -9.31 15.74
C ALA A 249 48.83 -10.15 14.78
N ILE A 250 48.44 -10.27 13.55
CA ILE A 250 49.19 -10.98 12.50
C ILE A 250 49.34 -10.06 11.28
N GLY A 251 50.56 -9.58 11.10
CA GLY A 251 50.92 -8.64 10.04
C GLY A 251 51.84 -7.53 10.49
N GLU A 252 52.56 -6.93 9.56
CA GLU A 252 53.43 -5.78 9.85
C GLU A 252 52.58 -4.61 10.39
N ASN A 253 53.00 -4.02 11.51
CA ASN A 253 52.30 -2.93 12.22
C ASN A 253 50.86 -3.23 12.62
N ALA A 254 50.41 -4.50 12.65
CA ALA A 254 49.06 -4.82 13.16
C ALA A 254 48.98 -4.49 14.66
N LEU A 255 47.95 -3.74 15.08
CA LEU A 255 47.73 -3.31 16.48
C LEU A 255 48.91 -2.60 17.12
N THR A 256 49.76 -1.92 16.36
CA THR A 256 51.02 -1.34 16.87
C THR A 256 50.82 -0.46 18.10
N ASN A 257 49.81 0.40 18.14
CA ASN A 257 49.55 1.36 19.21
C ASN A 257 48.49 0.89 20.23
N ASN A 258 48.07 -0.34 20.15
CA ASN A 258 46.95 -0.86 20.93
C ASN A 258 47.30 -0.97 22.43
N THR A 259 46.41 -0.43 23.27
CA THR A 259 46.42 -0.61 24.71
C THR A 259 45.19 -1.26 25.27
N ALA A 260 44.19 -1.50 24.41
CA ALA A 260 42.86 -2.05 24.75
C ALA A 260 42.82 -3.57 24.55
N ASP A 261 41.75 -4.18 25.11
CA ASP A 261 41.58 -5.62 25.12
C ASP A 261 40.70 -6.11 23.97
N TYR A 262 40.84 -7.41 23.67
CA TYR A 262 39.94 -8.17 22.78
C TYR A 262 39.97 -7.71 21.32
N ASN A 263 41.07 -7.14 20.86
CA ASN A 263 41.26 -6.76 19.47
C ASN A 263 41.96 -7.87 18.67
N ILE A 264 41.51 -8.12 17.46
CA ILE A 264 42.11 -9.09 16.54
C ILE A 264 42.46 -8.37 15.24
N ALA A 265 43.68 -8.39 14.82
CA ALA A 265 44.16 -7.80 13.57
C ALA A 265 44.97 -8.79 12.73
N LEU A 266 44.47 -9.08 11.53
CA LEU A 266 45.15 -9.92 10.54
C LEU A 266 45.36 -9.12 9.25
N GLY A 267 46.56 -8.64 9.04
CA GLY A 267 46.95 -7.85 7.88
C GLY A 267 47.90 -6.74 8.21
N SER A 268 48.75 -6.34 7.24
CA SER A 268 49.65 -5.22 7.39
C SER A 268 48.92 -3.92 7.73
N ASN A 269 49.31 -3.23 8.78
CA ASN A 269 48.70 -2.02 9.32
C ASN A 269 47.20 -2.16 9.75
N ALA A 270 46.73 -3.37 9.99
CA ALA A 270 45.39 -3.55 10.54
C ALA A 270 45.37 -3.03 11.98
N LEU A 271 44.37 -2.18 12.34
CA LEU A 271 44.24 -1.54 13.68
C LEU A 271 45.50 -0.82 14.15
N SER A 272 46.33 -0.33 13.25
CA SER A 272 47.63 0.22 13.62
C SER A 272 47.57 1.46 14.54
N SER A 273 46.51 2.26 14.44
CA SER A 273 46.29 3.47 15.26
C SER A 273 45.43 3.22 16.49
N ASN A 274 44.91 2.00 16.69
CA ASN A 274 44.02 1.73 17.82
C ASN A 274 44.76 1.98 19.15
N THR A 275 44.09 2.70 20.02
CA THR A 275 44.60 2.92 21.38
C THR A 275 43.66 2.31 22.41
N THR A 276 42.47 2.88 22.60
CA THR A 276 41.52 2.47 23.64
C THR A 276 40.31 1.70 23.11
N GLY A 277 40.14 1.58 21.77
CA GLY A 277 39.04 0.81 21.17
C GLY A 277 39.13 -0.69 21.47
N LYS A 278 38.07 -1.29 21.92
CA LYS A 278 37.94 -2.69 22.33
C LYS A 278 37.12 -3.51 21.35
N GLU A 279 37.36 -4.84 21.40
CA GLU A 279 36.50 -5.80 20.69
C GLU A 279 36.43 -5.55 19.16
N ASN A 280 37.52 -5.05 18.59
CA ASN A 280 37.61 -4.83 17.16
C ASN A 280 38.28 -6.03 16.46
N LEU A 281 37.74 -6.39 15.30
CA LEU A 281 38.24 -7.47 14.48
C LEU A 281 38.59 -6.97 13.08
N ALA A 282 39.85 -6.98 12.71
CA ALA A 282 40.36 -6.44 11.45
C ALA A 282 41.08 -7.51 10.64
N PHE A 283 40.56 -7.86 9.47
CA PHE A 283 41.16 -8.80 8.51
C PHE A 283 41.38 -8.09 7.18
N GLY A 284 42.60 -7.81 6.86
CA GLY A 284 43.02 -7.17 5.62
C GLY A 284 44.04 -6.06 5.81
N LYS A 285 44.72 -5.72 4.74
CA LYS A 285 45.70 -4.63 4.73
C LYS A 285 45.00 -3.29 5.01
N TRP A 286 45.46 -2.54 5.99
CA TRP A 286 44.91 -1.25 6.43
C TRP A 286 43.47 -1.32 6.96
N ALA A 287 42.92 -2.51 7.27
CA ALA A 287 41.63 -2.63 7.90
C ALA A 287 41.65 -1.95 9.29
N LEU A 288 40.69 -1.07 9.58
CA LEU A 288 40.57 -0.29 10.83
C LEU A 288 41.85 0.47 11.20
N SER A 289 42.70 0.79 10.23
CA SER A 289 44.02 1.36 10.55
C SER A 289 43.96 2.73 11.24
N GLY A 290 42.97 3.53 10.98
CA GLY A 290 42.68 4.83 11.60
C GLY A 290 41.86 4.76 12.88
N ASN A 291 41.38 3.60 13.28
CA ASN A 291 40.56 3.46 14.49
C ASN A 291 41.43 3.80 15.72
N VAL A 292 41.01 4.77 16.50
CA VAL A 292 41.70 5.17 17.72
C VAL A 292 40.92 4.69 18.95
N THR A 293 39.63 4.94 19.00
CA THR A 293 38.77 4.73 20.17
C THR A 293 37.56 3.86 19.91
N GLY A 294 37.18 3.64 18.63
CA GLY A 294 35.96 2.90 18.26
C GLY A 294 36.00 1.45 18.72
N ASN A 295 34.86 0.96 19.20
CA ASN A 295 34.66 -0.37 19.77
C ASN A 295 33.79 -1.25 18.88
N ASN A 296 33.89 -2.57 19.08
CA ASN A 296 33.01 -3.56 18.47
C ASN A 296 32.96 -3.50 16.93
N ASN A 297 34.04 -3.08 16.29
CA ASN A 297 34.06 -2.98 14.84
C ASN A 297 34.63 -4.25 14.20
N LEU A 298 34.00 -4.69 13.12
CA LEU A 298 34.45 -5.85 12.35
C LEU A 298 34.76 -5.45 10.92
N ALA A 299 35.99 -5.58 10.51
CA ALA A 299 36.49 -5.21 9.19
C ALA A 299 37.14 -6.41 8.48
N PHE A 300 36.56 -6.85 7.36
CA PHE A 300 37.11 -7.86 6.48
C PHE A 300 37.35 -7.28 5.09
N GLY A 301 38.58 -7.08 4.74
CA GLY A 301 38.94 -6.56 3.43
C GLY A 301 40.04 -5.48 3.52
N ASN A 302 40.77 -5.28 2.43
CA ASN A 302 41.76 -4.22 2.39
C ASN A 302 41.09 -2.84 2.51
N TYR A 303 41.59 -1.99 3.36
CA TYR A 303 41.08 -0.65 3.65
C TYR A 303 39.63 -0.62 4.21
N ALA A 304 39.07 -1.76 4.64
CA ALA A 304 37.77 -1.78 5.31
C ALA A 304 37.84 -0.97 6.62
N LEU A 305 36.87 -0.06 6.86
CA LEU A 305 36.80 0.83 8.03
C LEU A 305 38.10 1.60 8.29
N ARG A 306 38.83 1.94 7.23
CA ARG A 306 40.20 2.51 7.37
C ARG A 306 40.23 3.73 8.27
N ALA A 307 39.32 4.68 8.16
CA ALA A 307 39.33 5.95 8.88
C ALA A 307 38.41 5.94 10.14
N ASN A 308 37.96 4.78 10.57
CA ASN A 308 36.92 4.65 11.60
C ASN A 308 37.38 5.15 12.98
N SER A 309 36.44 5.77 13.67
CA SER A 309 36.49 6.01 15.13
C SER A 309 35.13 5.77 15.80
N GLY A 310 34.11 5.41 15.01
CA GLY A 310 32.80 5.05 15.51
C GLY A 310 32.70 3.61 15.99
N ASP A 311 31.69 3.29 16.73
CA ASP A 311 31.43 1.97 17.33
C ASP A 311 30.51 1.11 16.46
N ASP A 312 30.55 -0.21 16.70
CA ASP A 312 29.57 -1.18 16.23
C ASP A 312 29.39 -1.21 14.69
N ASN A 313 30.48 -1.02 13.95
CA ASN A 313 30.46 -1.09 12.49
C ASN A 313 30.93 -2.44 11.97
N LEU A 314 30.30 -2.94 10.94
CA LEU A 314 30.65 -4.20 10.29
C LEU A 314 30.94 -3.95 8.80
N ALA A 315 32.12 -4.24 8.34
CA ALA A 315 32.57 -4.04 6.96
C ALA A 315 33.20 -5.30 6.37
N PHE A 316 32.59 -5.83 5.32
CA PHE A 316 33.12 -6.95 4.52
C PHE A 316 33.32 -6.51 3.07
N GLY A 317 34.54 -6.39 2.67
CA GLY A 317 34.90 -6.03 1.30
C GLY A 317 36.00 -4.98 1.25
N ASN A 318 36.74 -4.93 0.16
CA ASN A 318 37.75 -3.91 -0.02
C ASN A 318 37.09 -2.52 -0.04
N TYR A 319 37.70 -1.58 0.71
CA TYR A 319 37.19 -0.20 0.85
C TYR A 319 35.77 -0.09 1.47
N ALA A 320 35.18 -1.16 2.02
CA ALA A 320 33.90 -1.06 2.73
C ALA A 320 34.05 -0.11 3.94
N LEU A 321 33.18 0.92 4.05
CA LEU A 321 33.21 1.94 5.11
C LEU A 321 34.58 2.64 5.26
N SER A 322 35.38 2.72 4.20
CA SER A 322 36.77 3.16 4.29
C SER A 322 36.99 4.59 4.82
N GLN A 323 36.01 5.47 4.65
CA GLN A 323 36.02 6.87 5.10
C GLN A 323 35.16 7.11 6.35
N ASN A 324 34.60 6.07 6.95
CA ASN A 324 33.79 6.23 8.16
C ASN A 324 34.64 6.88 9.26
N THR A 325 34.16 7.97 9.81
CA THR A 325 34.86 8.64 10.94
C THR A 325 34.16 8.33 12.25
N THR A 326 32.98 8.87 12.48
CA THR A 326 32.22 8.70 13.73
C THR A 326 30.88 8.00 13.55
N GLY A 327 30.56 7.55 12.32
CA GLY A 327 29.32 6.78 12.07
C GLY A 327 29.35 5.47 12.85
N VAL A 328 28.20 5.12 13.43
CA VAL A 328 28.00 3.92 14.26
C VAL A 328 26.94 3.00 13.69
N TYR A 329 26.97 1.71 14.07
CA TYR A 329 25.97 0.71 13.67
C TYR A 329 25.83 0.51 12.17
N ASN A 330 26.89 0.74 11.39
CA ASN A 330 26.83 0.53 9.95
C ASN A 330 27.25 -0.89 9.58
N LEU A 331 26.53 -1.47 8.62
CA LEU A 331 26.87 -2.76 8.03
C LEU A 331 27.14 -2.59 6.54
N ALA A 332 28.35 -2.88 6.11
CA ALA A 332 28.78 -2.81 4.73
C ALA A 332 29.28 -4.17 4.25
N LEU A 333 28.59 -4.81 3.33
CA LEU A 333 28.98 -6.08 2.72
C LEU A 333 29.14 -5.89 1.21
N GLY A 334 30.35 -5.76 0.76
CA GLY A 334 30.67 -5.58 -0.67
C GLY A 334 31.85 -4.65 -0.89
N ASN A 335 32.49 -4.81 -2.04
CA ASN A 335 33.58 -3.93 -2.44
C ASN A 335 33.06 -2.49 -2.61
N GLY A 336 33.66 -1.54 -1.91
CA GLY A 336 33.26 -0.13 -1.93
C GLY A 336 31.91 0.20 -1.27
N ALA A 337 31.26 -0.75 -0.61
CA ALA A 337 30.01 -0.47 0.11
C ALA A 337 30.24 0.58 1.19
N LEU A 338 29.40 1.65 1.24
CA LEU A 338 29.48 2.75 2.20
C LEU A 338 30.87 3.42 2.25
N SER A 339 31.65 3.34 1.17
CA SER A 339 33.06 3.75 1.21
C SER A 339 33.28 5.21 1.56
N SER A 340 32.33 6.11 1.25
CA SER A 340 32.42 7.54 1.56
C SER A 340 31.69 7.95 2.84
N ASN A 341 31.10 6.99 3.56
CA ASN A 341 30.40 7.32 4.82
C ASN A 341 31.36 8.01 5.80
N THR A 342 30.89 9.06 6.43
CA THR A 342 31.68 9.80 7.42
C THR A 342 31.05 9.70 8.82
N THR A 343 29.87 10.30 8.99
CA THR A 343 29.15 10.36 10.27
C THR A 343 27.78 9.69 10.24
N GLY A 344 27.37 9.20 9.05
CA GLY A 344 26.11 8.47 8.90
C GLY A 344 26.11 7.19 9.75
N GLY A 345 25.02 6.94 10.48
CA GLY A 345 24.87 5.77 11.34
C GLY A 345 23.72 4.88 10.92
N SER A 346 23.74 3.63 11.39
CA SER A 346 22.66 2.65 11.16
C SER A 346 22.38 2.38 9.67
N ASN A 347 23.41 2.41 8.84
CA ASN A 347 23.26 2.10 7.42
C ASN A 347 23.61 0.65 7.13
N PHE A 348 22.86 0.02 6.26
CA PHE A 348 23.07 -1.34 5.79
C PHE A 348 23.35 -1.35 4.28
N GLY A 349 24.56 -1.56 3.88
CA GLY A 349 25.03 -1.63 2.49
C GLY A 349 25.44 -3.04 2.10
N LEU A 350 24.65 -3.75 1.31
CA LEU A 350 24.97 -5.08 0.80
C LEU A 350 25.07 -5.08 -0.72
N GLY A 351 26.25 -5.18 -1.25
CA GLY A 351 26.53 -5.20 -2.68
C GLY A 351 27.72 -4.33 -3.05
N VAL A 352 28.29 -4.57 -4.23
CA VAL A 352 29.39 -3.74 -4.76
C VAL A 352 28.90 -2.31 -4.92
N ASN A 353 29.62 -1.36 -4.30
CA ASN A 353 29.31 0.07 -4.30
C ASN A 353 27.90 0.42 -3.73
N ALA A 354 27.26 -0.44 -2.95
CA ALA A 354 26.05 -0.08 -2.26
C ALA A 354 26.30 1.09 -1.31
N LEU A 355 25.43 2.15 -1.37
CA LEU A 355 25.57 3.36 -0.55
C LEU A 355 26.95 4.03 -0.64
N ARG A 356 27.64 3.89 -1.78
CA ARG A 356 29.04 4.29 -1.91
C ARG A 356 29.30 5.73 -1.51
N ALA A 357 28.47 6.67 -1.96
CA ALA A 357 28.66 8.10 -1.75
C ALA A 357 28.00 8.61 -0.45
N ASN A 358 27.40 7.75 0.36
CA ASN A 358 26.78 8.19 1.62
C ASN A 358 27.82 8.89 2.49
N THR A 359 27.48 10.04 3.02
CA THR A 359 28.35 10.79 3.93
C THR A 359 27.77 10.87 5.34
N THR A 360 26.64 11.52 5.50
CA THR A 360 25.97 11.73 6.78
C THR A 360 24.59 11.08 6.88
N GLY A 361 24.07 10.56 5.76
CA GLY A 361 22.75 9.87 5.73
C GLY A 361 22.70 8.70 6.71
N ARG A 362 21.56 8.53 7.37
CA ARG A 362 21.34 7.53 8.42
C ARG A 362 20.20 6.59 8.08
N ASN A 363 20.19 5.43 8.72
CA ASN A 363 19.11 4.46 8.64
C ASN A 363 18.80 3.99 7.20
N ASN A 364 19.79 3.97 6.33
CA ASN A 364 19.61 3.54 4.95
C ASN A 364 19.92 2.06 4.79
N VAL A 365 19.10 1.34 4.04
CA VAL A 365 19.29 -0.05 3.66
C VAL A 365 19.48 -0.15 2.16
N GLY A 366 20.70 -0.37 1.70
CA GLY A 366 21.05 -0.55 0.29
C GLY A 366 21.50 -1.98 0.00
N ILE A 367 20.67 -2.77 -0.67
CA ILE A 367 20.96 -4.16 -1.03
C ILE A 367 20.95 -4.33 -2.55
N GLY A 368 22.10 -4.62 -3.12
CA GLY A 368 22.30 -4.77 -4.56
C GLY A 368 23.52 -4.00 -5.05
N VAL A 369 24.00 -4.36 -6.23
CA VAL A 369 25.10 -3.64 -6.89
C VAL A 369 24.65 -2.21 -7.17
N GLU A 370 25.44 -1.23 -6.71
CA GLU A 370 25.15 0.20 -6.85
C GLU A 370 23.78 0.65 -6.30
N ALA A 371 23.20 -0.10 -5.36
CA ALA A 371 22.02 0.37 -4.64
C ALA A 371 22.38 1.65 -3.87
N MET A 372 21.62 2.73 -4.07
CA MET A 372 21.83 4.05 -3.45
C MET A 372 23.25 4.61 -3.66
N PHE A 373 23.80 4.38 -4.84
CA PHE A 373 25.20 4.69 -5.13
C PHE A 373 25.58 6.14 -4.80
N LYS A 374 24.72 7.12 -5.14
CA LYS A 374 24.96 8.55 -4.94
C LYS A 374 24.32 9.15 -3.68
N ASN A 375 23.70 8.33 -2.83
CA ASN A 375 23.14 8.89 -1.59
C ASN A 375 24.23 9.62 -0.81
N THR A 376 23.96 10.84 -0.41
CA THR A 376 24.91 11.64 0.40
C THR A 376 24.39 11.86 1.83
N THR A 377 23.26 12.54 1.94
CA THR A 377 22.64 12.90 3.22
C THR A 377 21.23 12.35 3.40
N GLY A 378 20.70 11.67 2.37
CA GLY A 378 19.37 11.05 2.44
C GLY A 378 19.29 10.03 3.58
N GLU A 379 18.17 10.04 4.31
CA GLU A 379 17.95 9.20 5.49
C GLU A 379 16.74 8.27 5.30
N ASN A 380 16.71 7.18 6.06
CA ASN A 380 15.59 6.24 6.15
C ASN A 380 15.22 5.59 4.80
N ASN A 381 16.13 5.48 3.86
CA ASN A 381 15.83 4.90 2.57
C ASN A 381 16.09 3.39 2.58
N ILE A 382 15.23 2.64 1.92
CA ILE A 382 15.38 1.20 1.70
C ILE A 382 15.48 0.94 0.20
N GLY A 383 16.62 0.45 -0.26
CA GLY A 383 16.86 0.07 -1.64
C GLY A 383 17.24 -1.39 -1.76
N PHE A 384 16.41 -2.19 -2.40
CA PHE A 384 16.64 -3.61 -2.62
C PHE A 384 16.60 -3.91 -4.13
N GLY A 385 17.75 -4.10 -4.73
CA GLY A 385 17.90 -4.37 -6.17
C GLY A 385 19.10 -3.67 -6.78
N ASN A 386 19.53 -4.14 -7.92
CA ASN A 386 20.64 -3.54 -8.67
C ASN A 386 20.26 -2.13 -9.16
N GLY A 387 21.07 -1.13 -8.88
CA GLY A 387 20.88 0.25 -9.30
C GLY A 387 19.63 0.94 -8.75
N THR A 388 19.04 0.41 -7.68
CA THR A 388 17.89 1.03 -7.02
C THR A 388 18.31 2.30 -6.29
N LEU A 389 17.51 3.37 -6.38
CA LEU A 389 17.82 4.68 -5.76
C LEU A 389 19.24 5.18 -6.12
N HIS A 390 19.76 4.80 -7.29
CA HIS A 390 21.17 5.01 -7.65
C HIS A 390 21.58 6.48 -7.56
N GLU A 391 20.76 7.40 -8.10
CA GLU A 391 21.03 8.84 -8.15
C GLU A 391 20.55 9.60 -6.91
N ASN A 392 19.94 8.92 -5.91
CA ASN A 392 19.45 9.60 -4.71
C ASN A 392 20.58 10.34 -4.04
N THR A 393 20.38 11.60 -3.73
CA THR A 393 21.38 12.41 -3.01
C THR A 393 20.89 12.77 -1.61
N THR A 394 19.76 13.44 -1.50
CA THR A 394 19.20 13.94 -0.23
C THR A 394 17.77 13.47 0.03
N GLY A 395 17.17 12.70 -0.90
CA GLY A 395 15.82 12.17 -0.70
C GLY A 395 15.74 11.23 0.49
N ASN A 396 14.67 11.34 1.27
CA ASN A 396 14.44 10.61 2.52
C ASN A 396 13.22 9.69 2.41
N ASP A 397 13.16 8.72 3.30
CA ASP A 397 12.00 7.87 3.53
C ASP A 397 11.50 7.16 2.25
N ASN A 398 12.40 6.83 1.34
CA ASN A 398 12.07 6.11 0.12
C ASN A 398 12.26 4.61 0.30
N ILE A 399 11.30 3.83 -0.17
CA ILE A 399 11.38 2.36 -0.22
C ILE A 399 11.37 1.92 -1.67
N SER A 400 12.41 1.21 -2.08
CA SER A 400 12.62 0.83 -3.47
C SER A 400 13.05 -0.64 -3.59
N LEU A 401 12.20 -1.47 -4.18
CA LEU A 401 12.47 -2.89 -4.40
C LEU A 401 12.37 -3.22 -5.90
N GLY A 402 13.48 -3.65 -6.46
CA GLY A 402 13.58 -4.05 -7.86
C GLY A 402 14.73 -3.38 -8.59
N THR A 403 15.19 -4.02 -9.67
CA THR A 403 16.28 -3.47 -10.49
C THR A 403 15.90 -2.11 -11.06
N ASN A 404 16.75 -1.11 -10.86
CA ASN A 404 16.58 0.26 -11.32
C ASN A 404 15.28 0.95 -10.84
N SER A 405 14.64 0.47 -9.79
CA SER A 405 13.51 1.20 -9.19
C SER A 405 14.03 2.49 -8.53
N LEU A 406 13.31 3.60 -8.69
CA LEU A 406 13.71 4.94 -8.22
C LEU A 406 15.14 5.34 -8.64
N ARG A 407 15.62 4.81 -9.75
CA ARG A 407 17.02 4.97 -10.13
C ARG A 407 17.49 6.41 -10.16
N ASN A 408 16.72 7.30 -10.77
CA ASN A 408 17.09 8.70 -11.00
C ASN A 408 16.58 9.65 -9.90
N ASN A 409 16.01 9.12 -8.81
CA ASN A 409 15.57 9.96 -7.69
C ASN A 409 16.78 10.75 -7.17
N THR A 410 16.60 12.06 -6.98
CA THR A 410 17.65 12.91 -6.41
C THR A 410 17.26 13.41 -5.01
N THR A 411 16.14 14.10 -4.91
CA THR A 411 15.67 14.72 -3.67
C THR A 411 14.22 14.35 -3.31
N GLY A 412 13.55 13.52 -4.13
CA GLY A 412 12.19 13.06 -3.84
C GLY A 412 12.13 12.23 -2.57
N ASN A 413 11.09 12.46 -1.75
CA ASN A 413 10.90 11.82 -0.46
C ASN A 413 9.65 10.91 -0.45
N ASN A 414 9.59 10.01 0.53
CA ASN A 414 8.40 9.21 0.82
C ASN A 414 7.90 8.38 -0.38
N ASN A 415 8.76 8.00 -1.32
CA ASN A 415 8.35 7.21 -2.47
C ASN A 415 8.46 5.72 -2.17
N LEU A 416 7.46 4.97 -2.59
CA LEU A 416 7.41 3.51 -2.49
C LEU A 416 7.43 2.90 -3.91
N ALA A 417 8.49 2.22 -4.27
CA ALA A 417 8.66 1.63 -5.59
C ALA A 417 8.95 0.13 -5.52
N PHE A 418 8.03 -0.69 -6.02
CA PHE A 418 8.18 -2.15 -6.11
C PHE A 418 8.09 -2.61 -7.56
N GLY A 419 9.17 -3.10 -8.09
CA GLY A 419 9.24 -3.66 -9.44
C GLY A 419 10.36 -3.07 -10.28
N THR A 420 10.77 -3.79 -11.30
CA THR A 420 11.80 -3.35 -12.23
C THR A 420 11.39 -2.03 -12.89
N ASN A 421 12.25 -1.02 -12.81
CA ASN A 421 12.03 0.32 -13.35
C ASN A 421 10.79 1.04 -12.81
N ALA A 422 10.24 0.67 -11.64
CA ALA A 422 9.22 1.47 -10.98
C ALA A 422 9.81 2.82 -10.56
N LEU A 423 9.12 3.94 -10.89
CA LEU A 423 9.59 5.32 -10.64
C LEU A 423 11.02 5.60 -11.17
N TYR A 424 11.41 4.94 -12.25
CA TYR A 424 12.78 5.01 -12.78
C TYR A 424 13.27 6.45 -12.99
N ALA A 425 12.46 7.30 -13.62
CA ALA A 425 12.83 8.66 -13.99
C ALA A 425 12.53 9.71 -12.90
N ASN A 426 12.01 9.30 -11.74
CA ASN A 426 11.70 10.24 -10.68
C ASN A 426 12.93 11.03 -10.27
N THR A 427 12.81 12.34 -10.15
CA THR A 427 13.90 13.21 -9.68
C THR A 427 13.58 13.84 -8.33
N THR A 428 12.53 14.65 -8.28
CA THR A 428 12.10 15.38 -7.09
C THR A 428 10.66 15.06 -6.65
N GLY A 429 9.97 14.21 -7.42
CA GLY A 429 8.61 13.76 -7.06
C GLY A 429 8.59 13.05 -5.70
N ALA A 430 7.61 13.36 -4.87
CA ALA A 430 7.45 12.83 -3.53
C ALA A 430 6.11 12.12 -3.34
N ASP A 431 6.02 11.30 -2.29
CA ASP A 431 4.79 10.66 -1.85
C ASP A 431 4.14 9.78 -2.94
N ASN A 432 4.96 9.16 -3.81
CA ASN A 432 4.46 8.29 -4.87
C ASN A 432 4.56 6.82 -4.46
N ILE A 433 3.56 6.05 -4.83
CA ILE A 433 3.54 4.59 -4.68
C ILE A 433 3.49 3.95 -6.06
N ALA A 434 4.50 3.20 -6.42
CA ALA A 434 4.61 2.48 -7.68
C ALA A 434 4.86 0.99 -7.43
N MET A 435 3.89 0.14 -7.74
CA MET A 435 4.02 -1.30 -7.57
C MET A 435 3.74 -2.02 -8.89
N GLY A 436 4.75 -2.59 -9.46
CA GLY A 436 4.73 -3.30 -10.74
C GLY A 436 5.82 -2.84 -11.70
N PRO A 437 6.25 -3.71 -12.63
CA PRO A 437 7.26 -3.36 -13.62
C PRO A 437 6.83 -2.12 -14.45
N GLY A 438 7.68 -1.10 -14.48
CA GLY A 438 7.43 0.14 -15.22
C GLY A 438 6.29 1.01 -14.68
N ALA A 439 5.79 0.77 -13.48
CA ALA A 439 4.84 1.68 -12.83
C ALA A 439 5.50 3.04 -12.60
N LEU A 440 4.82 4.14 -12.99
CA LEU A 440 5.32 5.52 -12.87
C LEU A 440 6.73 5.72 -13.48
N LEU A 441 7.06 4.94 -14.50
CA LEU A 441 8.43 4.88 -15.05
C LEU A 441 9.00 6.25 -15.38
N ASN A 442 8.25 7.13 -16.02
CA ASN A 442 8.68 8.44 -16.49
C ASN A 442 8.31 9.58 -15.54
N ASN A 443 7.78 9.28 -14.34
CA ASN A 443 7.50 10.33 -13.38
C ASN A 443 8.78 11.11 -13.06
N THR A 444 8.75 12.42 -13.16
CA THR A 444 9.92 13.25 -12.84
C THR A 444 9.71 14.06 -11.55
N VAL A 445 8.68 14.88 -11.52
CA VAL A 445 8.36 15.76 -10.39
C VAL A 445 6.94 15.58 -9.86
N GLY A 446 6.14 14.67 -10.46
CA GLY A 446 4.79 14.36 -10.00
C GLY A 446 4.79 13.83 -8.57
N THR A 447 3.80 14.22 -7.78
CA THR A 447 3.67 13.87 -6.36
C THR A 447 2.34 13.16 -6.06
N ASN A 448 2.29 12.42 -4.96
CA ASN A 448 1.07 11.78 -4.46
C ASN A 448 0.41 10.82 -5.47
N ASN A 449 1.18 10.20 -6.36
CA ASN A 449 0.62 9.26 -7.32
C ASN A 449 0.71 7.83 -6.80
N ILE A 450 -0.34 7.06 -7.03
CA ILE A 450 -0.40 5.63 -6.73
C ILE A 450 -0.52 4.86 -8.05
N GLY A 451 0.50 4.12 -8.39
CA GLY A 451 0.52 3.25 -9.57
C GLY A 451 0.72 1.79 -9.19
N LEU A 452 -0.35 0.99 -9.20
CA LEU A 452 -0.29 -0.45 -8.90
C LEU A 452 -0.63 -1.26 -10.16
N GLY A 453 0.35 -1.93 -10.71
CA GLY A 453 0.22 -2.76 -11.90
C GLY A 453 1.29 -2.46 -12.94
N THR A 454 1.51 -3.40 -13.86
CA THR A 454 2.49 -3.26 -14.94
C THR A 454 2.20 -2.03 -15.79
N ASN A 455 3.17 -1.13 -15.91
CA ASN A 455 3.06 0.10 -16.70
C ASN A 455 1.90 1.03 -16.28
N SER A 456 1.41 0.96 -15.05
CA SER A 456 0.47 1.96 -14.52
C SER A 456 1.15 3.33 -14.44
N LEU A 457 0.47 4.40 -14.88
CA LEU A 457 1.02 5.79 -14.91
C LEU A 457 2.38 5.89 -15.59
N ARG A 458 2.66 5.02 -16.56
CA ARG A 458 4.02 4.88 -17.10
C ARG A 458 4.63 6.17 -17.64
N THR A 459 3.85 6.99 -18.34
CA THR A 459 4.34 8.22 -18.97
C THR A 459 4.07 9.47 -18.15
N ASN A 460 3.56 9.32 -16.92
CA ASN A 460 3.37 10.47 -16.04
C ASN A 460 4.70 11.22 -15.87
N THR A 461 4.67 12.52 -16.01
CA THR A 461 5.86 13.37 -15.80
C THR A 461 5.68 14.29 -14.59
N THR A 462 4.68 15.15 -14.64
CA THR A 462 4.39 16.15 -13.62
C THR A 462 3.01 16.01 -13.01
N GLY A 463 2.18 15.07 -13.51
CA GLY A 463 0.85 14.81 -12.97
C GLY A 463 0.90 14.41 -11.50
N LYS A 464 -0.09 14.85 -10.72
CA LYS A 464 -0.16 14.69 -9.27
C LYS A 464 -1.49 14.07 -8.84
N ASP A 465 -1.48 13.46 -7.65
CA ASP A 465 -2.69 13.00 -6.99
C ASP A 465 -3.48 11.99 -7.84
N ASN A 466 -2.78 11.17 -8.65
CA ASN A 466 -3.40 10.16 -9.50
C ASN A 466 -3.33 8.78 -8.84
N VAL A 467 -4.41 8.01 -8.99
CA VAL A 467 -4.50 6.62 -8.53
C VAL A 467 -4.73 5.71 -9.73
N ALA A 468 -3.80 4.83 -10.00
CA ALA A 468 -3.87 3.86 -11.09
C ALA A 468 -3.68 2.43 -10.55
N LEU A 469 -4.75 1.65 -10.51
CA LEU A 469 -4.79 0.27 -10.06
C LEU A 469 -5.13 -0.64 -11.24
N GLY A 470 -4.17 -1.33 -11.77
CA GLY A 470 -4.34 -2.24 -12.89
C GLY A 470 -3.26 -2.08 -13.97
N SER A 471 -3.10 -3.12 -14.78
CA SER A 471 -2.15 -3.07 -15.90
C SER A 471 -2.52 -1.95 -16.86
N THR A 472 -1.54 -1.10 -17.18
CA THR A 472 -1.68 0.05 -18.11
C THR A 472 -2.79 1.06 -17.74
N ALA A 473 -3.24 1.08 -16.47
CA ALA A 473 -4.11 2.15 -15.98
C ALA A 473 -3.35 3.49 -16.03
N LEU A 474 -3.98 4.54 -16.55
CA LEU A 474 -3.38 5.89 -16.76
C LEU A 474 -2.02 5.85 -17.49
N PHE A 475 -1.82 4.87 -18.36
CA PHE A 475 -0.54 4.64 -19.03
C PHE A 475 0.04 5.89 -19.70
N ALA A 476 -0.78 6.63 -20.46
CA ALA A 476 -0.36 7.78 -21.23
C ALA A 476 -0.45 9.12 -20.46
N ASN A 477 -0.85 9.11 -19.20
CA ASN A 477 -0.93 10.34 -18.43
C ASN A 477 0.41 11.05 -18.40
N THR A 478 0.43 12.34 -18.67
CA THR A 478 1.66 13.17 -18.61
C THR A 478 1.57 14.20 -17.50
N THR A 479 0.58 15.06 -17.55
CA THR A 479 0.39 16.18 -16.61
C THR A 479 -0.97 16.16 -15.93
N GLY A 480 -1.88 15.24 -16.31
CA GLY A 480 -3.20 15.11 -15.70
C GLY A 480 -3.12 14.87 -14.20
N VAL A 481 -4.02 15.50 -13.44
CA VAL A 481 -4.05 15.48 -11.98
C VAL A 481 -5.39 14.95 -11.44
N ASN A 482 -5.36 14.40 -10.22
CA ASN A 482 -6.54 13.93 -9.51
C ASN A 482 -7.35 12.86 -10.27
N ASN A 483 -6.70 12.00 -11.04
CA ASN A 483 -7.39 10.94 -11.76
C ASN A 483 -7.33 9.63 -10.97
N ILE A 484 -8.43 8.90 -10.96
CA ILE A 484 -8.53 7.56 -10.38
C ILE A 484 -8.87 6.57 -11.49
N ALA A 485 -8.00 5.61 -11.72
CA ALA A 485 -8.21 4.53 -12.68
C ALA A 485 -8.01 3.17 -12.00
N ILE A 486 -9.08 2.41 -11.86
CA ILE A 486 -9.05 1.08 -11.25
C ILE A 486 -9.54 0.07 -12.29
N GLY A 487 -8.65 -0.79 -12.73
CA GLY A 487 -8.90 -1.80 -13.76
C GLY A 487 -7.92 -1.71 -14.92
N THR A 488 -7.76 -2.80 -15.66
CA THR A 488 -6.88 -2.88 -16.83
C THR A 488 -7.30 -1.87 -17.89
N ASN A 489 -6.34 -1.11 -18.44
CA ASN A 489 -6.56 -0.06 -19.42
C ASN A 489 -7.52 1.07 -18.97
N GLY A 490 -7.80 1.23 -17.69
CA GLY A 490 -8.57 2.37 -17.20
C GLY A 490 -7.83 3.68 -17.52
N LEU A 491 -8.49 4.67 -18.15
CA LEU A 491 -7.91 5.96 -18.53
C LEU A 491 -6.56 5.84 -19.30
N ARG A 492 -6.41 4.76 -20.05
CA ARG A 492 -5.11 4.40 -20.63
C ARG A 492 -4.45 5.51 -21.45
N PHE A 493 -5.22 6.23 -22.25
CA PHE A 493 -4.72 7.28 -23.14
C PHE A 493 -4.91 8.70 -22.59
N ASN A 494 -5.33 8.84 -21.32
CA ASN A 494 -5.39 10.14 -20.69
C ASN A 494 -4.01 10.81 -20.72
N THR A 495 -3.94 12.03 -21.21
CA THR A 495 -2.68 12.81 -21.27
C THR A 495 -2.69 13.93 -20.25
N THR A 496 -3.63 14.85 -20.37
CA THR A 496 -3.73 16.05 -19.53
C THR A 496 -5.09 16.18 -18.82
N GLY A 497 -6.04 15.27 -19.09
CA GLY A 497 -7.35 15.27 -18.45
C GLY A 497 -7.24 15.10 -16.93
N ASN A 498 -8.09 15.83 -16.21
CA ASN A 498 -8.04 15.96 -14.76
C ASN A 498 -9.32 15.50 -14.08
N ASN A 499 -9.22 15.09 -12.82
CA ASN A 499 -10.35 14.76 -11.96
C ASN A 499 -11.27 13.67 -12.55
N ASN A 500 -10.72 12.71 -13.30
CA ASN A 500 -11.48 11.62 -13.86
C ASN A 500 -11.44 10.40 -12.95
N ILE A 501 -12.55 9.70 -12.85
CA ILE A 501 -12.68 8.44 -12.10
C ILE A 501 -13.08 7.34 -13.07
N GLY A 502 -12.22 6.34 -13.23
CA GLY A 502 -12.47 5.14 -14.02
C GLY A 502 -12.37 3.89 -13.16
N PHE A 503 -13.47 3.17 -12.97
CA PHE A 503 -13.51 1.93 -12.20
C PHE A 503 -14.04 0.78 -13.08
N GLY A 504 -13.18 -0.09 -13.52
CA GLY A 504 -13.45 -1.21 -14.41
C GLY A 504 -12.48 -1.29 -15.59
N THR A 505 -12.50 -2.42 -16.28
CA THR A 505 -11.66 -2.65 -17.48
C THR A 505 -12.09 -1.71 -18.62
N ASN A 506 -11.11 -1.10 -19.28
CA ASN A 506 -11.32 -0.18 -20.42
C ASN A 506 -12.22 1.04 -20.13
N THR A 507 -12.39 1.45 -18.88
CA THR A 507 -13.10 2.68 -18.53
C THR A 507 -12.32 3.91 -19.01
N LEU A 508 -13.02 4.88 -19.64
CA LEU A 508 -12.39 6.12 -20.14
C LEU A 508 -11.11 5.85 -20.96
N ARG A 509 -11.05 4.71 -21.62
CA ARG A 509 -9.81 4.21 -22.23
C ARG A 509 -9.16 5.20 -23.19
N LEU A 510 -9.95 5.85 -24.07
CA LEU A 510 -9.49 6.79 -25.09
C LEU A 510 -9.49 8.25 -24.61
N ASN A 511 -9.83 8.52 -23.35
CA ASN A 511 -9.80 9.89 -22.83
C ASN A 511 -8.39 10.48 -23.01
N THR A 512 -8.30 11.69 -23.54
CA THR A 512 -7.02 12.41 -23.69
C THR A 512 -6.99 13.63 -22.79
N THR A 513 -7.91 14.55 -22.98
CA THR A 513 -7.97 15.84 -22.28
C THR A 513 -9.30 16.09 -21.55
N GLY A 514 -10.26 15.16 -21.66
CA GLY A 514 -11.56 15.29 -20.98
C GLY A 514 -11.39 15.28 -19.47
N ASP A 515 -12.11 16.17 -18.79
CA ASP A 515 -12.02 16.38 -17.35
C ASP A 515 -13.29 15.92 -16.61
N ARG A 516 -13.15 15.60 -15.34
CA ARG A 516 -14.27 15.40 -14.41
C ARG A 516 -15.28 14.38 -14.87
N ASN A 517 -14.81 13.31 -15.48
CA ASN A 517 -15.66 12.18 -15.88
C ASN A 517 -15.63 11.09 -14.79
N ILE A 518 -16.76 10.48 -14.54
CA ILE A 518 -16.89 9.31 -13.67
C ILE A 518 -17.37 8.13 -14.52
N ALA A 519 -16.59 7.07 -14.59
CA ALA A 519 -16.89 5.87 -15.34
C ALA A 519 -16.73 4.62 -14.46
N ILE A 520 -17.82 3.94 -14.18
CA ILE A 520 -17.82 2.72 -13.36
C ILE A 520 -18.50 1.59 -14.14
N GLY A 521 -17.74 0.53 -14.40
CA GLY A 521 -18.18 -0.62 -15.19
C GLY A 521 -17.35 -0.84 -16.44
N GLU A 522 -17.29 -2.05 -16.93
CA GLU A 522 -16.51 -2.43 -18.11
C GLU A 522 -16.91 -1.63 -19.35
N GLY A 523 -15.93 -1.05 -20.04
CA GLY A 523 -16.14 -0.30 -21.27
C GLY A 523 -16.90 1.01 -21.11
N THR A 524 -17.17 1.46 -19.89
CA THR A 524 -17.88 2.72 -19.64
C THR A 524 -17.03 3.90 -20.10
N LEU A 525 -17.64 4.82 -20.91
CA LEU A 525 -16.95 5.99 -21.47
C LEU A 525 -15.68 5.62 -22.24
N SER A 526 -15.56 4.39 -22.73
CA SER A 526 -14.34 3.89 -23.37
C SER A 526 -13.89 4.74 -24.57
N GLY A 527 -14.82 5.26 -25.35
CA GLY A 527 -14.58 6.10 -26.52
C GLY A 527 -14.34 7.58 -26.23
N ASN A 528 -14.53 8.02 -24.98
CA ASN A 528 -14.39 9.43 -24.63
C ASN A 528 -13.00 9.94 -24.97
N THR A 529 -12.91 11.07 -25.65
CA THR A 529 -11.61 11.70 -25.98
C THR A 529 -11.40 13.00 -25.23
N ILE A 530 -12.30 13.96 -25.40
CA ILE A 530 -12.25 15.30 -24.81
C ILE A 530 -13.52 15.67 -24.03
N GLY A 531 -14.57 14.82 -24.09
CA GLY A 531 -15.80 15.03 -23.36
C GLY A 531 -15.55 15.12 -21.84
N SER A 532 -16.23 16.04 -21.17
CA SER A 532 -16.02 16.35 -19.76
C SER A 532 -17.33 16.30 -18.98
N TYR A 533 -17.23 16.15 -17.64
CA TYR A 533 -18.37 16.14 -16.73
C TYR A 533 -19.37 15.00 -17.00
N ASN A 534 -18.95 13.90 -17.62
CA ASN A 534 -19.82 12.75 -17.86
C ASN A 534 -19.77 11.78 -16.67
N VAL A 535 -20.94 11.23 -16.33
CA VAL A 535 -21.09 10.19 -15.32
C VAL A 535 -21.66 8.95 -15.98
N GLY A 536 -20.88 7.88 -16.01
CA GLY A 536 -21.30 6.58 -16.52
C GLY A 536 -21.18 5.50 -15.46
N LEU A 537 -22.26 4.79 -15.16
CA LEU A 537 -22.27 3.62 -14.29
C LEU A 537 -22.98 2.46 -14.98
N GLY A 538 -22.25 1.38 -15.23
CA GLY A 538 -22.74 0.17 -15.87
C GLY A 538 -21.89 -0.25 -17.06
N ILE A 539 -22.10 -1.46 -17.56
CA ILE A 539 -21.32 -2.01 -18.68
C ILE A 539 -21.64 -1.24 -19.94
N SER A 540 -20.64 -0.82 -20.70
CA SER A 540 -20.75 -0.12 -21.99
C SER A 540 -21.61 1.15 -21.96
N THR A 541 -21.75 1.76 -20.79
CA THR A 541 -22.45 3.04 -20.64
C THR A 541 -21.62 4.16 -21.27
N LEU A 542 -22.25 5.01 -22.10
CA LEU A 542 -21.55 6.10 -22.81
C LEU A 542 -20.31 5.62 -23.62
N ASN A 543 -20.33 4.37 -24.06
CA ASN A 543 -19.15 3.71 -24.64
C ASN A 543 -18.54 4.48 -25.82
N SER A 544 -19.38 5.02 -26.73
CA SER A 544 -18.94 5.72 -27.94
C SER A 544 -18.81 7.24 -27.74
N ASN A 545 -19.04 7.75 -26.55
CA ASN A 545 -18.93 9.19 -26.30
C ASN A 545 -17.53 9.69 -26.65
N THR A 546 -17.42 10.67 -27.53
CA THR A 546 -16.11 11.25 -27.88
C THR A 546 -15.93 12.64 -27.31
N VAL A 547 -16.86 13.53 -27.59
CA VAL A 547 -16.79 14.96 -27.21
C VAL A 547 -18.01 15.42 -26.38
N GLY A 548 -19.05 14.58 -26.24
CA GLY A 548 -20.23 14.91 -25.46
C GLY A 548 -19.91 15.24 -24.01
N VAL A 549 -20.55 16.25 -23.47
CA VAL A 549 -20.30 16.77 -22.11
C VAL A 549 -21.54 16.65 -21.21
N ALA A 550 -21.29 16.56 -19.91
CA ALA A 550 -22.34 16.61 -18.88
C ALA A 550 -23.45 15.55 -19.05
N ASN A 551 -23.11 14.36 -19.54
CA ASN A 551 -24.05 13.27 -19.65
C ASN A 551 -24.02 12.40 -18.38
N ILE A 552 -25.17 11.91 -17.95
CA ILE A 552 -25.34 10.94 -16.88
C ILE A 552 -25.93 9.66 -17.46
N GLY A 553 -25.19 8.59 -17.40
CA GLY A 553 -25.63 7.25 -17.81
C GLY A 553 -25.55 6.26 -16.65
N LEU A 554 -26.65 5.65 -16.28
CA LEU A 554 -26.75 4.62 -15.24
C LEU A 554 -27.45 3.37 -15.79
N GLY A 555 -26.71 2.29 -15.98
CA GLY A 555 -27.23 1.02 -16.48
C GLY A 555 -26.41 0.43 -17.63
N VAL A 556 -26.77 -0.76 -18.06
CA VAL A 556 -26.06 -1.44 -19.16
C VAL A 556 -26.43 -0.80 -20.49
N ASN A 557 -25.47 -0.51 -21.35
CA ASN A 557 -25.64 0.09 -22.68
C ASN A 557 -26.38 1.43 -22.69
N THR A 558 -26.44 2.13 -21.56
CA THR A 558 -27.08 3.45 -21.50
C THR A 558 -26.24 4.47 -22.27
N LEU A 559 -26.88 5.27 -23.16
CA LEU A 559 -26.17 6.24 -24.01
C LEU A 559 -24.98 5.64 -24.78
N SER A 560 -25.04 4.35 -25.10
CA SER A 560 -23.86 3.62 -25.60
C SER A 560 -23.31 4.16 -26.92
N LYS A 561 -24.18 4.63 -27.83
CA LYS A 561 -23.78 5.20 -29.13
C LYS A 561 -23.64 6.72 -29.14
N ASN A 562 -23.73 7.38 -27.97
CA ASN A 562 -23.55 8.83 -27.90
C ASN A 562 -22.16 9.22 -28.41
N ILE A 563 -22.08 10.14 -29.34
CA ILE A 563 -20.81 10.66 -29.86
C ILE A 563 -20.52 12.06 -29.31
N ASN A 564 -21.46 12.99 -29.57
CA ASN A 564 -21.30 14.40 -29.19
C ASN A 564 -22.55 14.98 -28.46
N GLY A 565 -23.57 14.16 -28.23
CA GLY A 565 -24.75 14.58 -27.45
C GLY A 565 -24.33 14.95 -26.01
N SER A 566 -24.91 16.00 -25.48
CA SER A 566 -24.53 16.60 -24.20
C SER A 566 -25.73 16.81 -23.27
N SER A 567 -25.49 16.86 -21.98
CA SER A 567 -26.51 17.13 -20.97
C SER A 567 -27.67 16.13 -20.96
N ASN A 568 -27.40 14.88 -21.28
CA ASN A 568 -28.38 13.81 -21.25
C ASN A 568 -28.33 13.03 -19.92
N ILE A 569 -29.47 12.63 -19.43
CA ILE A 569 -29.62 11.73 -18.28
C ILE A 569 -30.27 10.44 -18.77
N GLY A 570 -29.54 9.36 -18.77
CA GLY A 570 -30.01 8.02 -19.05
C GLY A 570 -29.92 7.14 -17.81
N ILE A 571 -31.00 6.55 -17.35
CA ILE A 571 -31.02 5.63 -16.21
C ILE A 571 -31.81 4.38 -16.60
N GLY A 572 -31.12 3.25 -16.59
CA GLY A 572 -31.72 1.96 -16.94
C GLY A 572 -31.06 1.31 -18.15
N ASN A 573 -31.37 0.05 -18.39
CA ASN A 573 -30.80 -0.69 -19.51
C ASN A 573 -31.21 -0.06 -20.84
N SER A 574 -30.22 0.22 -21.69
CA SER A 574 -30.39 0.77 -23.03
C SER A 574 -31.20 2.09 -23.11
N ALA A 575 -31.24 2.87 -22.02
CA ALA A 575 -31.78 4.21 -22.08
C ALA A 575 -30.91 5.07 -23.01
N LEU A 576 -31.54 5.77 -24.00
CA LEU A 576 -30.82 6.57 -25.00
C LEU A 576 -29.74 5.80 -25.78
N PHE A 577 -29.98 4.52 -26.05
CA PHE A 577 -28.94 3.63 -26.62
C PHE A 577 -28.38 4.15 -27.96
N GLU A 578 -29.24 4.54 -28.92
CA GLU A 578 -28.86 5.01 -30.26
C GLU A 578 -28.49 6.50 -30.29
N ASN A 579 -28.53 7.23 -29.16
CA ASN A 579 -28.28 8.67 -29.17
C ASN A 579 -26.90 8.96 -29.76
N VAL A 580 -26.81 9.74 -30.79
CA VAL A 580 -25.56 10.17 -31.42
C VAL A 580 -25.21 11.60 -31.01
N SER A 581 -26.19 12.52 -31.18
CA SER A 581 -25.98 13.96 -30.99
C SER A 581 -27.11 14.67 -30.25
N GLY A 582 -28.14 13.95 -29.83
CA GLY A 582 -29.27 14.52 -29.06
C GLY A 582 -28.82 15.06 -27.72
N ASN A 583 -29.36 16.22 -27.32
CA ASN A 583 -28.95 16.91 -26.09
C ASN A 583 -30.16 17.10 -25.15
N TYR A 584 -29.86 17.28 -23.86
CA TYR A 584 -30.85 17.62 -22.84
C TYR A 584 -31.99 16.62 -22.69
N ASN A 585 -31.74 15.33 -22.94
CA ASN A 585 -32.74 14.30 -22.72
C ASN A 585 -32.64 13.69 -21.32
N ILE A 586 -33.78 13.36 -20.75
CA ILE A 586 -33.93 12.57 -19.52
C ILE A 586 -34.65 11.28 -19.87
N ALA A 587 -33.99 10.15 -19.72
CA ALA A 587 -34.51 8.83 -20.03
C ALA A 587 -34.31 7.88 -18.84
N ILE A 588 -35.36 7.48 -18.16
CA ILE A 588 -35.33 6.63 -16.97
C ILE A 588 -36.25 5.42 -17.17
N GLY A 589 -35.71 4.23 -17.14
CA GLY A 589 -36.40 2.98 -17.31
C GLY A 589 -35.67 1.96 -18.17
N TYR A 590 -36.32 0.97 -18.65
CA TYR A 590 -35.81 0.00 -19.61
C TYR A 590 -36.15 0.47 -21.04
N HIS A 591 -35.16 0.67 -21.89
CA HIS A 591 -35.28 1.14 -23.28
C HIS A 591 -35.98 2.50 -23.52
N PRO A 592 -35.99 3.46 -22.59
CA PRO A 592 -36.56 4.76 -22.90
C PRO A 592 -35.69 5.50 -23.92
N LEU A 593 -36.30 6.16 -24.91
CA LEU A 593 -35.57 6.87 -25.99
C LEU A 593 -34.51 6.00 -26.69
N ALA A 594 -34.70 4.69 -26.75
CA ALA A 594 -33.67 3.76 -27.21
C ALA A 594 -33.19 4.02 -28.64
N LYS A 595 -34.06 4.45 -29.55
CA LYS A 595 -33.74 4.73 -30.96
C LYS A 595 -33.46 6.21 -31.26
N ALA A 596 -33.45 7.08 -30.23
CA ALA A 596 -33.20 8.50 -30.43
C ALA A 596 -31.79 8.71 -30.99
N THR A 597 -31.67 9.36 -32.13
CA THR A 597 -30.36 9.65 -32.76
C THR A 597 -29.91 11.08 -32.55
N THR A 598 -30.78 12.03 -32.89
CA THR A 598 -30.52 13.47 -32.79
C THR A 598 -31.56 14.21 -31.93
N ALA A 599 -32.55 13.50 -31.46
CA ALA A 599 -33.63 14.04 -30.64
C ALA A 599 -33.08 14.69 -29.35
N GLY A 600 -33.63 15.86 -29.01
CA GLY A 600 -33.20 16.60 -27.81
C GLY A 600 -34.36 17.11 -26.97
N HIS A 601 -34.05 17.52 -25.73
CA HIS A 601 -35.04 18.10 -24.80
C HIS A 601 -36.23 17.19 -24.47
N ASN A 602 -36.08 15.88 -24.46
CA ASN A 602 -37.12 14.92 -24.14
C ASN A 602 -36.99 14.39 -22.71
N ILE A 603 -38.11 14.11 -22.09
CA ILE A 603 -38.24 13.42 -20.81
C ILE A 603 -38.96 12.10 -21.04
N ALA A 604 -38.29 10.99 -20.82
CA ALA A 604 -38.86 9.64 -20.96
C ALA A 604 -38.69 8.85 -19.66
N LEU A 605 -39.78 8.62 -18.97
CA LEU A 605 -39.84 7.92 -17.70
C LEU A 605 -40.66 6.65 -17.82
N GLY A 606 -40.08 5.49 -17.79
CA GLY A 606 -40.77 4.21 -17.85
C GLY A 606 -40.21 3.25 -18.89
N TYR A 607 -40.68 2.02 -18.88
CA TYR A 607 -40.34 0.99 -19.85
C TYR A 607 -40.77 1.40 -21.25
N GLY A 608 -39.85 1.45 -22.22
CA GLY A 608 -40.15 1.77 -23.62
C GLY A 608 -40.77 3.17 -23.86
N ALA A 609 -40.63 4.09 -22.89
CA ALA A 609 -41.10 5.47 -23.11
C ALA A 609 -40.28 6.13 -24.24
N LEU A 610 -40.95 6.69 -25.26
CA LEU A 610 -40.32 7.29 -26.46
C LEU A 610 -39.31 6.34 -27.14
N GLU A 611 -39.50 5.04 -27.08
CA GLU A 611 -38.55 4.04 -27.57
C GLU A 611 -38.13 4.27 -29.03
N GLU A 612 -39.07 4.55 -29.92
CA GLU A 612 -38.81 4.72 -31.37
C GLU A 612 -38.53 6.16 -31.80
N ASN A 613 -38.42 7.10 -30.83
CA ASN A 613 -38.21 8.51 -31.16
C ASN A 613 -36.85 8.72 -31.84
N LEU A 614 -36.86 9.12 -33.10
CA LEU A 614 -35.60 9.34 -33.87
C LEU A 614 -35.09 10.78 -33.72
N THR A 615 -35.94 11.76 -33.99
CA THR A 615 -35.60 13.18 -34.08
C THR A 615 -36.57 14.11 -33.34
N GLY A 616 -37.65 13.58 -32.79
CA GLY A 616 -38.69 14.36 -32.08
C GLY A 616 -38.12 15.04 -30.84
N ASN A 617 -38.39 16.32 -30.67
CA ASN A 617 -37.84 17.12 -29.56
C ASN A 617 -38.97 17.58 -28.61
N TYR A 618 -38.54 17.96 -27.38
CA TYR A 618 -39.43 18.58 -26.38
C TYR A 618 -40.61 17.69 -25.97
N ASN A 619 -40.47 16.37 -26.02
CA ASN A 619 -41.52 15.43 -25.60
C ASN A 619 -41.34 15.04 -24.12
N ILE A 620 -42.45 14.89 -23.43
CA ILE A 620 -42.53 14.33 -22.08
C ILE A 620 -43.34 13.02 -22.17
N ALA A 621 -42.70 11.92 -21.81
CA ALA A 621 -43.34 10.60 -21.75
C ALA A 621 -43.09 9.98 -20.38
N ALA A 622 -44.09 9.91 -19.55
CA ALA A 622 -44.00 9.31 -18.20
C ALA A 622 -45.00 8.13 -18.09
N GLY A 623 -44.48 6.95 -18.23
CA GLY A 623 -45.27 5.71 -18.19
C GLY A 623 -44.71 4.65 -19.13
N THR A 624 -45.00 3.39 -18.84
CA THR A 624 -44.67 2.28 -19.73
C THR A 624 -45.26 2.48 -21.12
N TYR A 625 -44.42 2.43 -22.16
CA TYR A 625 -44.77 2.67 -23.56
C TYR A 625 -45.43 4.02 -23.87
N ALA A 626 -45.29 5.01 -22.97
CA ALA A 626 -45.74 6.35 -23.30
C ALA A 626 -44.99 6.89 -24.53
N LEU A 627 -45.69 7.37 -25.57
CA LEU A 627 -45.10 7.82 -26.84
C LEU A 627 -44.12 6.81 -27.49
N ALA A 628 -44.29 5.51 -27.24
CA ALA A 628 -43.30 4.51 -27.66
C ALA A 628 -43.00 4.51 -29.16
N LYS A 629 -43.99 4.75 -30.01
CA LYS A 629 -43.83 4.76 -31.48
C LYS A 629 -43.59 6.15 -32.08
N ASN A 630 -43.41 7.17 -31.25
CA ASN A 630 -43.11 8.49 -31.77
C ASN A 630 -41.77 8.44 -32.53
N THR A 631 -41.72 9.02 -33.74
CA THR A 631 -40.47 9.08 -34.52
C THR A 631 -39.95 10.52 -34.65
N THR A 632 -40.81 11.44 -35.09
CA THR A 632 -40.44 12.84 -35.37
C THR A 632 -41.36 13.85 -34.66
N GLY A 633 -42.44 13.40 -34.01
CA GLY A 633 -43.36 14.25 -33.26
C GLY A 633 -42.68 15.01 -32.13
N GLN A 634 -43.06 16.28 -31.97
CA GLN A 634 -42.45 17.22 -31.03
C GLN A 634 -43.50 17.81 -30.07
N HIS A 635 -42.97 18.31 -28.90
CA HIS A 635 -43.80 19.01 -27.91
C HIS A 635 -44.97 18.18 -27.37
N ASN A 636 -44.87 16.88 -27.34
CA ASN A 636 -45.91 15.99 -26.80
C ASN A 636 -45.68 15.73 -25.30
N ASN A 637 -46.79 15.68 -24.54
CA ASN A 637 -46.77 15.35 -23.12
C ASN A 637 -47.67 14.14 -22.86
N ALA A 638 -47.07 12.98 -22.60
CA ALA A 638 -47.78 11.71 -22.38
C ALA A 638 -47.46 11.16 -20.99
N GLN A 639 -48.44 11.08 -20.13
CA GLN A 639 -48.28 10.56 -18.76
C GLN A 639 -49.25 9.43 -18.48
N GLY A 640 -48.73 8.23 -18.35
CA GLY A 640 -49.54 7.01 -18.13
C GLY A 640 -49.11 5.85 -19.03
N LEU A 641 -49.48 4.61 -18.64
CA LEU A 641 -49.23 3.42 -19.44
C LEU A 641 -49.87 3.61 -20.83
N ASN A 642 -49.12 3.38 -21.91
CA ASN A 642 -49.52 3.51 -23.30
C ASN A 642 -50.11 4.89 -23.69
N ALA A 643 -49.84 5.94 -22.90
CA ALA A 643 -50.29 7.27 -23.30
C ALA A 643 -49.61 7.68 -24.62
N LEU A 644 -50.41 8.07 -25.64
CA LEU A 644 -49.92 8.44 -26.98
C LEU A 644 -49.07 7.38 -27.66
N VAL A 645 -49.18 6.09 -27.30
CA VAL A 645 -48.29 5.04 -27.79
C VAL A 645 -48.15 4.94 -29.30
N ASN A 646 -49.22 5.22 -30.05
CA ASN A 646 -49.22 5.15 -31.50
C ASN A 646 -49.04 6.52 -32.20
N ASN A 647 -48.70 7.57 -31.47
CA ASN A 647 -48.34 8.85 -32.06
C ASN A 647 -46.97 8.72 -32.75
N VAL A 648 -46.92 8.81 -34.06
CA VAL A 648 -45.68 8.65 -34.85
C VAL A 648 -45.09 10.00 -35.18
N THR A 649 -45.85 10.95 -35.65
CA THR A 649 -45.38 12.26 -36.15
C THR A 649 -46.15 13.44 -35.54
N GLY A 650 -47.23 13.19 -34.81
CA GLY A 650 -48.08 14.23 -34.22
C GLY A 650 -47.34 15.11 -33.22
N ASN A 651 -47.66 16.38 -33.19
CA ASN A 651 -46.99 17.37 -32.35
C ASN A 651 -47.97 18.03 -31.35
N ASN A 652 -47.46 18.59 -30.29
CA ASN A 652 -48.19 19.36 -29.29
C ASN A 652 -49.35 18.58 -28.62
N ASN A 653 -49.28 17.26 -28.53
CA ASN A 653 -50.32 16.48 -27.89
C ASN A 653 -50.04 16.34 -26.39
N THR A 654 -51.09 16.46 -25.59
CA THR A 654 -51.05 16.21 -24.14
C THR A 654 -51.98 15.04 -23.79
N ALA A 655 -51.48 14.00 -23.23
CA ALA A 655 -52.23 12.83 -22.78
C ALA A 655 -51.83 12.41 -21.37
N ILE A 656 -52.73 12.44 -20.43
CA ILE A 656 -52.54 12.10 -19.03
C ILE A 656 -53.57 11.04 -18.62
N GLY A 657 -53.09 9.87 -18.32
CA GLY A 657 -53.88 8.69 -17.92
C GLY A 657 -53.44 7.42 -18.63
N ASN A 658 -53.81 6.26 -18.08
CA ASN A 658 -53.54 4.95 -18.69
C ASN A 658 -54.28 4.85 -20.06
N GLY A 659 -53.57 4.59 -21.14
CA GLY A 659 -54.09 4.55 -22.50
C GLY A 659 -54.69 5.88 -22.98
N ALA A 660 -54.28 7.00 -22.37
CA ALA A 660 -54.74 8.30 -22.82
C ALA A 660 -54.18 8.61 -24.21
N GLY A 661 -55.05 8.96 -25.16
CA GLY A 661 -54.64 9.24 -26.53
C GLY A 661 -53.88 8.09 -27.24
N GLU A 662 -54.14 6.82 -26.88
CA GLU A 662 -53.39 5.65 -27.39
C GLU A 662 -53.29 5.61 -28.93
N TRP A 663 -54.33 6.06 -29.64
CA TRP A 663 -54.39 6.04 -31.10
C TRP A 663 -54.29 7.42 -31.77
N VAL A 664 -53.93 8.45 -31.02
CA VAL A 664 -53.72 9.79 -31.55
C VAL A 664 -52.53 9.81 -32.50
N LYS A 665 -52.70 10.37 -33.68
CA LYS A 665 -51.67 10.58 -34.71
C LYS A 665 -51.53 12.04 -35.15
N GLY A 666 -52.56 12.86 -34.94
CA GLY A 666 -52.59 14.28 -35.32
C GLY A 666 -51.92 15.20 -34.30
N HIS A 667 -52.22 16.48 -34.39
CA HIS A 667 -51.54 17.55 -33.66
C HIS A 667 -52.44 18.26 -32.64
N ASN A 668 -51.84 18.90 -31.63
CA ASN A 668 -52.51 19.79 -30.66
C ASN A 668 -53.65 19.11 -29.86
N ASN A 669 -53.58 17.83 -29.61
CA ASN A 669 -54.65 17.12 -28.89
C ASN A 669 -54.37 17.07 -27.39
N VAL A 670 -55.45 17.11 -26.60
CA VAL A 670 -55.41 16.97 -25.13
C VAL A 670 -56.32 15.80 -24.70
N HIS A 671 -55.72 14.78 -24.11
CA HIS A 671 -56.39 13.58 -23.59
C HIS A 671 -56.12 13.43 -22.10
N LEU A 672 -57.10 13.73 -21.25
CA LEU A 672 -56.98 13.62 -19.79
C LEU A 672 -57.95 12.55 -19.27
N GLY A 673 -57.36 11.48 -18.69
CA GLY A 673 -58.12 10.34 -18.14
C GLY A 673 -57.71 9.02 -18.79
N SER A 674 -58.11 7.92 -18.16
CA SER A 674 -57.76 6.57 -18.64
C SER A 674 -58.55 6.20 -19.90
N SER A 675 -57.86 5.55 -20.85
CA SER A 675 -58.46 5.02 -22.09
C SER A 675 -59.31 6.10 -22.87
N THR A 676 -58.70 7.26 -23.05
CA THR A 676 -59.25 8.36 -23.85
C THR A 676 -58.59 8.33 -25.22
N PHE A 677 -59.18 7.56 -26.17
CA PHE A 677 -58.62 7.39 -27.51
C PHE A 677 -59.68 7.38 -28.64
N PRO A 678 -59.33 7.81 -29.86
CA PRO A 678 -60.17 7.61 -31.04
C PRO A 678 -60.18 6.11 -31.43
N VAL A 679 -61.29 5.62 -31.96
CA VAL A 679 -61.55 4.19 -32.29
C VAL A 679 -60.78 3.71 -33.52
N SER A 680 -60.26 4.58 -34.30
CA SER A 680 -59.66 4.25 -35.60
C SER A 680 -58.12 4.57 -35.54
N ASN A 681 -57.28 3.60 -35.86
CA ASN A 681 -55.83 3.80 -35.97
C ASN A 681 -55.42 4.64 -37.21
N THR A 682 -56.40 5.14 -37.98
CA THR A 682 -56.21 5.92 -39.23
C THR A 682 -56.62 7.38 -39.12
N ALA A 683 -57.19 7.80 -37.99
CA ALA A 683 -57.63 9.20 -37.83
C ALA A 683 -56.44 10.12 -37.39
N GLU A 684 -56.08 11.05 -38.25
CA GLU A 684 -55.24 12.22 -37.90
C GLU A 684 -56.17 13.36 -37.47
N LEU A 685 -56.52 13.40 -36.17
CA LEU A 685 -57.40 14.41 -35.59
C LEU A 685 -56.55 15.52 -34.97
N ASP A 686 -56.86 16.75 -35.25
CA ASP A 686 -56.16 17.93 -34.74
C ASP A 686 -57.05 18.75 -33.78
N ASN A 687 -56.38 19.31 -32.74
CA ASN A 687 -56.99 20.20 -31.76
C ASN A 687 -58.18 19.58 -30.98
N VAL A 688 -58.11 18.29 -30.66
CA VAL A 688 -59.17 17.59 -29.91
C VAL A 688 -58.84 17.56 -28.44
N VAL A 689 -59.72 17.95 -27.57
CA VAL A 689 -59.65 17.86 -26.13
C VAL A 689 -60.57 16.80 -25.59
N VAL A 690 -60.07 15.76 -24.96
CA VAL A 690 -60.87 14.67 -24.36
C VAL A 690 -60.50 14.62 -22.84
N ILE A 691 -61.51 14.79 -22.01
CA ILE A 691 -61.32 14.72 -20.54
C ILE A 691 -62.38 13.74 -19.98
N GLY A 692 -61.94 12.67 -19.38
CA GLY A 692 -62.75 11.63 -18.74
C GLY A 692 -62.06 10.29 -18.71
N ASN A 693 -62.82 9.22 -18.35
CA ASN A 693 -62.29 7.87 -18.25
C ASN A 693 -63.10 6.92 -19.22
N GLY A 694 -62.35 6.06 -19.93
CA GLY A 694 -62.98 5.07 -20.82
C GLY A 694 -63.67 5.71 -22.00
N ILE A 695 -63.29 6.89 -22.43
CA ILE A 695 -63.89 7.57 -23.64
C ILE A 695 -63.23 6.92 -24.85
N ASN A 696 -63.93 5.86 -25.33
CA ASN A 696 -63.64 5.30 -26.62
C ASN A 696 -64.47 6.06 -27.63
N ALA A 697 -63.91 7.01 -28.30
CA ALA A 697 -64.56 7.85 -29.25
C ALA A 697 -64.75 7.10 -30.59
N SER A 698 -65.56 6.01 -30.56
CA SER A 698 -65.95 5.25 -31.77
C SER A 698 -66.61 6.08 -32.86
N GLU A 699 -66.92 7.31 -32.53
CA GLU A 699 -67.61 8.27 -33.39
C GLU A 699 -66.70 9.40 -33.90
N LEU A 700 -65.39 9.46 -33.41
CA LEU A 700 -64.43 10.41 -33.93
C LEU A 700 -63.69 9.82 -35.13
N THR A 701 -64.07 10.14 -36.31
CA THR A 701 -63.36 9.79 -37.55
C THR A 701 -62.89 11.06 -38.26
N ALA A 702 -61.76 11.04 -38.88
CA ALA A 702 -61.17 12.19 -39.59
C ALA A 702 -62.10 12.74 -40.73
N SER A 703 -63.07 11.91 -41.19
CA SER A 703 -64.01 12.27 -42.19
C SER A 703 -65.23 13.06 -41.68
N SER A 704 -65.30 13.30 -40.34
CA SER A 704 -66.51 13.98 -39.74
C SER A 704 -66.28 15.44 -39.37
N GLY A 705 -65.09 16.03 -39.70
CA GLY A 705 -64.76 17.45 -39.40
C GLY A 705 -64.69 17.74 -37.90
N GLN A 706 -64.25 16.80 -37.11
CA GLN A 706 -64.19 16.87 -35.64
C GLN A 706 -62.89 17.45 -35.07
N ASP A 707 -62.07 18.07 -35.89
CA ASP A 707 -60.99 18.93 -35.39
C ASP A 707 -61.57 20.08 -34.55
N ASN A 708 -60.83 20.52 -33.55
CA ASN A 708 -61.25 21.55 -32.62
C ASN A 708 -62.44 21.17 -31.69
N THR A 709 -62.53 19.91 -31.31
CA THR A 709 -63.62 19.37 -30.45
C THR A 709 -63.16 19.20 -29.00
N ILE A 710 -64.06 19.52 -28.06
CA ILE A 710 -63.82 19.25 -26.61
C ILE A 710 -64.85 18.20 -26.14
N ILE A 711 -64.35 17.05 -25.64
CA ILE A 711 -65.20 15.97 -25.10
C ILE A 711 -64.90 15.88 -23.57
N LEU A 712 -65.96 16.07 -22.79
CA LEU A 712 -65.96 15.93 -21.36
C LEU A 712 -66.91 14.80 -20.95
N GLY A 713 -66.38 13.76 -20.20
CA GLY A 713 -67.28 12.74 -19.69
C GLY A 713 -66.79 11.30 -19.82
N TYR A 714 -67.71 10.37 -19.84
CA TYR A 714 -67.52 8.94 -19.91
C TYR A 714 -68.40 8.28 -20.97
N LYS A 715 -68.01 7.09 -21.42
CA LYS A 715 -68.74 6.35 -22.48
C LYS A 715 -70.20 6.12 -22.12
N LYS A 716 -71.16 6.39 -23.10
CA LYS A 716 -72.58 6.10 -22.97
C LYS A 716 -72.80 4.61 -22.66
N GLY A 717 -73.54 4.29 -21.61
CA GLY A 717 -73.97 2.94 -21.27
C GLY A 717 -73.31 2.34 -20.00
N HIS A 718 -72.41 3.03 -19.29
CA HIS A 718 -71.97 2.61 -17.98
C HIS A 718 -72.67 3.29 -16.81
N ASN A 719 -73.10 2.50 -15.80
CA ASN A 719 -73.84 3.01 -14.62
C ASN A 719 -73.06 3.99 -13.74
N ARG A 720 -71.81 4.35 -14.10
CA ARG A 720 -70.91 5.22 -13.35
C ARG A 720 -70.30 6.31 -14.24
N SER A 721 -71.11 6.96 -15.05
CA SER A 721 -70.57 8.13 -15.79
C SER A 721 -70.24 9.26 -14.81
N PRO A 722 -69.04 9.85 -14.87
CA PRO A 722 -68.65 10.88 -13.92
C PRO A 722 -69.50 12.14 -14.08
N ASN A 723 -69.68 12.81 -12.99
CA ASN A 723 -70.26 14.15 -12.99
C ASN A 723 -69.14 15.17 -13.08
N ILE A 724 -69.27 16.25 -13.76
CA ILE A 724 -68.35 17.37 -13.86
C ILE A 724 -68.71 18.39 -12.79
N GLY A 725 -67.84 18.61 -11.84
CA GLY A 725 -68.00 19.68 -10.87
C GLY A 725 -67.15 20.88 -11.23
N VAL A 726 -67.67 22.05 -11.23
CA VAL A 726 -66.89 23.30 -11.32
C VAL A 726 -67.16 24.09 -10.04
N GLY A 727 -66.14 24.20 -9.24
CA GLY A 727 -66.25 24.79 -7.89
C GLY A 727 -66.85 23.88 -6.83
N THR A 728 -67.15 22.62 -7.16
CA THR A 728 -67.63 21.60 -6.21
C THR A 728 -66.91 20.26 -6.37
N TYR A 729 -66.66 19.57 -5.29
CA TYR A 729 -66.04 18.24 -5.27
C TYR A 729 -67.05 17.08 -5.10
N LYS A 730 -68.34 17.41 -4.98
CA LYS A 730 -69.44 16.44 -4.88
C LYS A 730 -70.57 16.77 -5.95
N PRO A 731 -70.25 16.65 -7.22
CA PRO A 731 -71.26 16.90 -8.25
C PRO A 731 -72.37 15.86 -8.17
N ASP A 732 -73.59 16.33 -8.01
CA ASP A 732 -74.86 15.52 -7.98
C ASP A 732 -75.60 15.47 -9.33
N ALA A 733 -75.05 16.20 -10.33
CA ALA A 733 -75.50 16.23 -11.71
C ALA A 733 -74.36 16.00 -12.67
N LYS A 734 -74.60 15.67 -13.94
CA LYS A 734 -73.62 15.49 -15.01
C LYS A 734 -72.66 16.69 -15.18
N LEU A 735 -73.24 17.86 -15.06
CA LEU A 735 -72.44 19.08 -14.90
C LEU A 735 -73.03 19.82 -13.67
N HIS A 736 -72.21 19.92 -12.61
CA HIS A 736 -72.58 20.67 -11.42
C HIS A 736 -71.58 21.80 -11.26
N ILE A 737 -72.02 23.04 -11.28
CA ILE A 737 -71.26 24.24 -11.17
C ILE A 737 -71.63 24.90 -9.86
N GLU A 738 -70.67 25.02 -8.93
CA GLU A 738 -70.81 25.72 -7.65
C GLU A 738 -69.92 26.96 -7.65
N ALA A 739 -70.56 28.14 -7.57
CA ALA A 739 -69.81 29.41 -7.58
C ALA A 739 -70.06 30.22 -6.33
N ASN A 740 -68.99 30.76 -5.72
CA ASN A 740 -69.06 31.64 -4.54
C ASN A 740 -69.51 33.09 -4.90
N GLY A 741 -69.97 33.34 -6.08
CA GLY A 741 -70.30 34.65 -6.56
C GLY A 741 -71.53 34.63 -7.49
N PRO A 742 -72.06 35.77 -7.92
CA PRO A 742 -73.29 35.90 -8.66
C PRO A 742 -73.26 35.34 -10.12
N THR A 743 -72.08 34.93 -10.62
CA THR A 743 -71.96 34.41 -11.99
C THR A 743 -71.27 33.03 -11.94
N ALA A 744 -72.01 31.97 -12.03
CA ALA A 744 -71.54 30.60 -12.12
C ALA A 744 -71.23 30.14 -13.55
N ILE A 745 -71.98 30.54 -14.53
CA ILE A 745 -71.82 30.16 -15.94
C ILE A 745 -71.98 31.39 -16.82
N LYS A 746 -70.97 31.62 -17.70
CA LYS A 746 -71.12 32.56 -18.80
C LYS A 746 -71.04 31.78 -20.14
N ILE A 747 -72.12 31.67 -20.80
CA ILE A 747 -72.15 31.12 -22.12
C ILE A 747 -72.42 32.30 -23.07
N VAL A 748 -71.51 32.46 -24.04
CA VAL A 748 -71.51 33.54 -24.99
C VAL A 748 -71.80 32.97 -26.39
N ASP A 749 -72.94 33.17 -26.87
CA ASP A 749 -73.33 32.91 -28.26
C ASP A 749 -74.23 34.06 -28.78
N THR A 750 -74.68 34.02 -30.03
CA THR A 750 -75.53 35.10 -30.65
C THR A 750 -76.92 35.22 -30.06
N ASN A 751 -77.34 34.26 -29.23
CA ASN A 751 -78.68 34.14 -28.65
C ASN A 751 -78.74 34.50 -27.15
N GLN A 752 -77.63 34.80 -26.52
CA GLN A 752 -77.58 35.17 -25.11
C GLN A 752 -78.28 36.51 -24.85
N GLY A 753 -78.85 36.65 -23.67
CA GLY A 753 -79.55 37.87 -23.27
C GLY A 753 -79.78 37.93 -21.77
N ALA A 754 -79.89 39.15 -21.18
CA ALA A 754 -80.13 39.35 -19.77
C ALA A 754 -81.39 38.65 -19.33
N GLY A 755 -81.34 37.80 -18.31
CA GLY A 755 -82.48 36.99 -17.80
C GLY A 755 -82.75 35.66 -18.50
N LYS A 756 -81.87 35.22 -19.41
CA LYS A 756 -82.06 33.95 -20.12
C LYS A 756 -81.29 32.80 -19.48
N VAL A 757 -81.92 31.60 -19.57
CA VAL A 757 -81.36 30.34 -19.08
C VAL A 757 -81.18 29.36 -20.24
N LEU A 758 -80.20 28.49 -20.13
CA LEU A 758 -80.02 27.44 -21.10
C LEU A 758 -81.01 26.30 -20.85
N THR A 759 -81.90 26.04 -21.81
CA THR A 759 -82.86 24.91 -21.78
C THR A 759 -82.55 23.95 -22.87
N SER A 760 -82.72 22.64 -22.63
CA SER A 760 -82.53 21.59 -23.65
C SER A 760 -83.79 21.31 -24.43
N ASP A 761 -83.72 21.10 -25.76
CA ASP A 761 -84.68 20.51 -26.60
C ASP A 761 -84.77 18.96 -26.57
N ALA A 762 -85.58 18.32 -27.33
CA ALA A 762 -85.74 16.85 -27.42
C ALA A 762 -84.43 16.17 -27.94
N ASN A 763 -83.55 16.88 -28.61
CA ASN A 763 -82.30 16.40 -29.15
C ASN A 763 -81.10 16.72 -28.23
N GLY A 764 -81.34 17.34 -27.05
CA GLY A 764 -80.29 17.77 -26.13
C GLY A 764 -79.66 19.13 -26.46
N VAL A 765 -80.16 19.89 -27.43
CA VAL A 765 -79.58 21.19 -27.79
C VAL A 765 -80.10 22.27 -26.83
N GLY A 766 -79.16 23.01 -26.31
CA GLY A 766 -79.41 24.06 -25.30
C GLY A 766 -79.92 25.36 -25.89
N THR A 767 -80.97 25.90 -25.32
CA THR A 767 -81.46 27.27 -25.64
C THR A 767 -81.66 28.08 -24.36
N TRP A 768 -81.52 29.39 -24.41
CA TRP A 768 -81.45 30.23 -23.23
C TRP A 768 -82.83 30.57 -22.62
N LYS A 769 -83.02 30.31 -21.26
CA LYS A 769 -84.22 30.62 -20.46
C LYS A 769 -83.89 30.76 -18.97
N ASP A 770 -84.66 31.42 -18.11
CA ASP A 770 -84.40 31.82 -16.72
C ASP A 770 -84.60 30.77 -15.61
N VAL A 771 -83.61 30.58 -14.56
CA VAL A 771 -83.86 29.83 -13.30
C VAL A 771 -82.78 29.93 -12.22
N GLU A 772 -82.95 29.51 -10.93
CA GLU A 772 -82.28 29.74 -9.68
C GLU A 772 -81.38 28.57 -9.01
N LEU A 773 -80.71 28.82 -7.90
CA LEU A 773 -79.57 28.15 -7.24
C LEU A 773 -79.68 27.58 -5.80
N PHE A 774 -78.71 26.76 -5.26
CA PHE A 774 -78.37 26.62 -3.82
C PHE A 774 -77.03 25.94 -3.40
N LYS A 775 -76.61 26.00 -2.09
CA LYS A 775 -75.25 25.88 -1.46
C LYS A 775 -75.02 24.78 -0.45
N GLY A 776 -73.78 24.58 0.00
CA GLY A 776 -73.34 24.09 1.30
C GLY A 776 -71.96 23.37 1.46
N ALA A 777 -71.20 23.57 2.53
CA ALA A 777 -69.81 23.25 2.75
C ALA A 777 -69.42 22.63 4.14
N PRO A 778 -68.17 22.57 4.64
CA PRO A 778 -67.12 21.55 4.73
C PRO A 778 -66.46 21.31 6.12
N ALA A 779 -65.31 20.64 6.27
CA ALA A 779 -64.21 20.96 7.24
C ALA A 779 -62.98 19.96 7.32
N VAL A 780 -61.86 20.41 7.90
CA VAL A 780 -60.47 19.90 7.88
C VAL A 780 -59.89 19.67 9.29
N GLY A 781 -58.91 18.79 9.48
CA GLY A 781 -58.27 18.45 10.75
C GLY A 781 -56.74 18.77 10.83
N ARG A 782 -56.20 18.92 12.04
CA ARG A 782 -54.86 19.41 12.38
C ARG A 782 -54.06 18.50 13.30
N PHE A 783 -52.76 18.64 13.30
CA PHE A 783 -51.77 17.96 14.16
C PHE A 783 -51.19 18.85 15.26
N THR A 784 -50.72 18.25 16.36
CA THR A 784 -50.10 18.93 17.49
C THR A 784 -48.81 18.28 17.95
N TRP A 785 -47.85 19.12 18.35
CA TRP A 785 -46.54 18.79 18.89
C TRP A 785 -46.46 19.12 20.37
N ASN A 786 -45.73 18.32 21.16
CA ASN A 786 -45.32 18.68 22.54
C ASN A 786 -43.77 18.72 22.60
N ALA A 787 -43.25 19.81 23.14
CA ALA A 787 -41.83 20.06 23.27
C ALA A 787 -41.33 19.77 24.68
N GLY A 788 -40.10 19.32 24.81
CA GLY A 788 -39.31 19.39 26.02
C GLY A 788 -39.35 18.16 26.94
N VAL A 789 -38.37 17.28 26.79
CA VAL A 789 -38.10 16.27 27.85
C VAL A 789 -36.65 16.49 28.32
N ARG A 790 -36.46 16.85 29.61
CA ARG A 790 -35.15 16.76 30.28
C ARG A 790 -34.77 15.31 30.48
N LEU A 791 -33.60 14.93 29.99
CA LEU A 791 -33.02 13.62 30.26
C LEU A 791 -32.51 13.58 31.70
N GLY A 792 -33.23 12.91 32.60
CA GLY A 792 -32.76 12.64 33.96
C GLY A 792 -31.73 11.51 34.02
N ASN A 793 -31.20 11.24 35.22
CA ASN A 793 -30.11 10.27 35.48
C ASN A 793 -30.50 8.78 35.24
N SER A 794 -31.44 8.49 34.36
CA SER A 794 -31.90 7.15 34.07
C SER A 794 -31.32 6.61 32.75
N ARG A 795 -31.00 5.33 32.75
CA ARG A 795 -30.34 4.63 31.63
C ARG A 795 -31.08 4.69 30.28
N TRP A 796 -32.40 4.97 30.30
CA TRP A 796 -33.27 5.01 29.13
C TRP A 796 -34.17 6.22 29.14
N ASN A 797 -34.21 6.95 28.06
CA ASN A 797 -35.08 8.11 27.87
C ASN A 797 -35.82 8.02 26.55
N LYS A 798 -37.14 8.09 26.60
CA LYS A 798 -37.97 8.22 25.39
C LYS A 798 -37.91 9.64 24.90
N ILE A 799 -37.46 9.86 23.68
CA ILE A 799 -37.29 11.18 23.08
C ILE A 799 -38.33 11.51 22.01
N ALA A 800 -38.91 10.53 21.39
CA ALA A 800 -39.95 10.72 20.37
C ALA A 800 -40.79 9.47 20.15
N THR A 801 -41.95 9.65 19.56
CA THR A 801 -42.81 8.57 19.08
C THR A 801 -43.30 8.88 17.68
N VAL A 802 -43.45 7.88 16.85
CA VAL A 802 -44.13 7.99 15.54
C VAL A 802 -45.18 6.91 15.42
N VAL A 803 -46.35 7.31 14.89
CA VAL A 803 -47.44 6.37 14.59
C VAL A 803 -47.33 5.95 13.14
N VAL A 804 -47.13 4.66 12.90
CA VAL A 804 -47.00 4.10 11.55
C VAL A 804 -48.31 3.44 11.08
N LYS A 805 -48.66 3.72 9.85
CA LYS A 805 -49.84 3.11 9.21
C LYS A 805 -49.63 1.60 9.01
N PRO A 806 -50.72 0.82 8.88
CA PRO A 806 -50.62 -0.54 8.35
C PRO A 806 -49.91 -0.59 7.01
N GLY A 807 -49.10 -1.59 6.80
CA GLY A 807 -48.23 -1.74 5.63
C GLY A 807 -46.76 -1.45 5.89
N THR A 808 -45.98 -1.40 4.84
CA THR A 808 -44.53 -1.13 4.93
C THR A 808 -44.26 0.37 4.94
N ASN A 809 -43.51 0.83 5.93
CA ASN A 809 -43.13 2.23 6.07
C ASN A 809 -41.61 2.36 6.12
N MET A 810 -41.06 3.33 5.39
CA MET A 810 -39.68 3.74 5.57
C MET A 810 -39.64 4.80 6.67
N VAL A 811 -38.89 4.52 7.74
CA VAL A 811 -38.73 5.43 8.88
C VAL A 811 -37.39 6.12 8.79
N PHE A 812 -37.40 7.44 8.71
CA PHE A 812 -36.22 8.28 8.70
C PHE A 812 -36.03 8.89 10.08
N VAL A 813 -34.79 8.84 10.57
CA VAL A 813 -34.42 9.44 11.85
C VAL A 813 -33.23 10.36 11.62
N LYS A 814 -33.38 11.62 11.97
CA LYS A 814 -32.32 12.59 12.03
C LYS A 814 -32.28 13.14 13.45
N LEU A 815 -31.15 13.05 14.10
CA LEU A 815 -30.98 13.46 15.48
C LEU A 815 -29.71 14.28 15.63
N HIS A 816 -29.82 15.52 16.10
CA HIS A 816 -28.71 16.33 16.54
C HIS A 816 -28.43 16.06 18.01
N ILE A 817 -27.21 15.62 18.33
CA ILE A 817 -26.78 15.38 19.69
C ILE A 817 -25.72 16.44 20.03
N LEU A 818 -26.04 17.31 20.98
CA LEU A 818 -25.12 18.31 21.52
C LEU A 818 -24.35 17.69 22.68
N SER A 819 -23.04 17.56 22.56
CA SER A 819 -22.19 17.11 23.65
C SER A 819 -21.62 18.30 24.41
N SER A 820 -21.76 18.30 25.75
CA SER A 820 -20.99 19.25 26.57
C SER A 820 -19.55 18.81 26.67
N GLN A 821 -18.61 19.70 26.40
CA GLN A 821 -17.17 19.46 26.52
C GLN A 821 -16.79 18.94 27.92
N VAL A 822 -16.61 17.63 28.06
CA VAL A 822 -15.89 17.03 29.17
C VAL A 822 -14.97 15.95 28.59
N PRO A 823 -13.65 16.05 28.76
CA PRO A 823 -12.74 15.02 28.31
C PRO A 823 -12.92 13.76 29.19
N HIS A 824 -13.33 12.66 28.60
CA HIS A 824 -13.39 11.38 29.32
C HIS A 824 -12.46 10.35 28.65
N PRO A 825 -11.60 9.66 29.42
CA PRO A 825 -10.57 8.78 28.87
C PRO A 825 -11.05 7.35 28.52
N THR A 826 -12.34 7.07 28.59
CA THR A 826 -12.90 5.74 28.28
C THR A 826 -13.98 5.81 27.23
N LYS A 827 -13.89 4.89 26.26
CA LYS A 827 -14.83 4.76 25.14
C LYS A 827 -16.28 4.68 25.60
N ALA A 828 -17.04 5.76 25.39
CA ALA A 828 -18.49 5.79 25.66
C ALA A 828 -19.25 5.51 24.35
N TYR A 829 -20.30 4.71 24.43
CA TYR A 829 -21.16 4.38 23.32
C TYR A 829 -22.56 4.97 23.56
N THR A 830 -23.10 5.63 22.53
CA THR A 830 -24.50 6.03 22.51
C THR A 830 -25.27 5.08 21.61
N ARG A 831 -26.34 4.47 22.15
CA ARG A 831 -27.18 3.54 21.41
C ARG A 831 -28.54 4.17 21.16
N VAL A 832 -29.01 4.10 19.92
CA VAL A 832 -30.36 4.53 19.53
C VAL A 832 -31.20 3.31 19.22
N TYR A 833 -32.31 3.16 19.91
CA TYR A 833 -33.24 2.04 19.69
C TYR A 833 -34.58 2.56 19.18
N VAL A 834 -35.07 1.91 18.17
CA VAL A 834 -36.45 2.15 17.67
C VAL A 834 -37.24 0.87 17.89
N GLY A 835 -38.32 0.95 18.59
CA GLY A 835 -39.13 -0.22 18.96
C GLY A 835 -40.60 0.09 19.17
N LEU A 836 -41.42 -0.95 19.35
CA LEU A 836 -42.85 -0.85 19.56
C LEU A 836 -43.22 -0.56 21.03
N LYS A 837 -42.26 -0.55 21.93
CA LYS A 837 -42.51 -0.38 23.37
C LYS A 837 -41.73 0.79 23.96
N ASP A 838 -42.39 1.56 24.82
CA ASP A 838 -41.74 2.61 25.59
C ASP A 838 -40.90 1.98 26.73
N VAL A 839 -39.62 2.17 26.70
CA VAL A 839 -38.69 1.72 27.76
C VAL A 839 -38.61 2.83 28.78
N GLY A 840 -39.44 2.76 29.83
CA GLY A 840 -39.39 3.73 30.92
C GLY A 840 -38.05 3.77 31.63
N ALA A 841 -37.77 4.86 32.32
CA ALA A 841 -36.47 5.28 32.84
C ALA A 841 -35.72 4.26 33.75
N ASN A 842 -36.33 3.15 34.16
CA ASN A 842 -35.76 2.23 35.17
C ASN A 842 -35.72 0.74 34.80
N ASN A 843 -36.24 0.33 33.65
CA ASN A 843 -36.26 -1.10 33.33
C ASN A 843 -35.62 -1.37 31.96
N GLY A 844 -34.51 -2.09 32.00
CA GLY A 844 -33.88 -2.63 30.78
C GLY A 844 -34.88 -3.48 29.96
N TYR A 845 -34.64 -3.63 28.70
CA TYR A 845 -35.41 -4.43 27.77
C TYR A 845 -35.83 -5.79 28.37
N THR A 846 -37.09 -6.00 28.56
CA THR A 846 -37.63 -7.33 28.84
C THR A 846 -38.02 -7.96 27.48
N ASN A 847 -37.16 -8.88 26.99
CA ASN A 847 -37.42 -9.90 25.96
C ASN A 847 -37.99 -9.52 24.57
N GLU A 848 -38.23 -8.26 24.22
CA GLU A 848 -38.59 -7.91 22.86
C GLU A 848 -37.35 -7.32 22.10
N LYS A 849 -37.02 -7.91 20.97
CA LYS A 849 -35.87 -7.43 20.16
C LYS A 849 -36.16 -6.03 19.59
N PRO A 850 -35.22 -5.08 19.68
CA PRO A 850 -35.40 -3.77 19.04
C PRO A 850 -35.57 -3.94 17.52
N VAL A 851 -36.43 -3.13 16.95
CA VAL A 851 -36.66 -3.13 15.49
C VAL A 851 -35.41 -2.66 14.73
N TYR A 852 -34.67 -1.78 15.35
CA TYR A 852 -33.38 -1.32 14.83
C TYR A 852 -32.46 -0.78 15.95
N THR A 853 -31.14 -0.97 15.81
CA THR A 853 -30.13 -0.46 16.73
C THR A 853 -29.01 0.24 15.95
N MET A 854 -28.72 1.49 16.27
CA MET A 854 -27.59 2.23 15.74
C MET A 854 -26.53 2.44 16.82
N PHE A 855 -25.26 2.27 16.47
CA PHE A 855 -24.12 2.49 17.36
C PHE A 855 -23.26 3.62 16.82
N HIS A 856 -22.87 4.55 17.68
CA HIS A 856 -21.86 5.55 17.36
C HIS A 856 -20.71 5.47 18.38
N PRO A 857 -19.45 5.30 17.94
CA PRO A 857 -18.33 5.00 18.85
C PRO A 857 -17.69 6.20 19.56
N TYR A 858 -17.94 7.46 19.12
CA TYR A 858 -17.31 8.65 19.71
C TYR A 858 -18.15 9.90 19.54
N LEU A 859 -18.35 10.66 20.59
CA LEU A 859 -18.96 12.00 20.58
C LEU A 859 -17.91 13.02 21.07
N GLU A 860 -17.09 13.56 20.16
CA GLU A 860 -16.14 14.65 20.48
C GLU A 860 -16.67 16.05 20.15
N HIS A 861 -17.70 16.14 19.33
CA HIS A 861 -18.35 17.39 18.91
C HIS A 861 -19.81 17.14 18.52
N ASP A 862 -20.55 18.16 18.08
CA ASP A 862 -21.94 18.05 17.62
C ASP A 862 -22.05 17.06 16.45
N TYR A 863 -22.81 15.99 16.63
CA TYR A 863 -23.00 14.96 15.63
C TYR A 863 -24.43 14.86 15.16
N GLU A 864 -24.58 14.72 13.88
CA GLU A 864 -25.85 14.42 13.25
C GLU A 864 -25.96 12.92 12.96
N LEU A 865 -26.92 12.24 13.60
CA LEU A 865 -27.27 10.87 13.29
C LEU A 865 -28.44 10.83 12.31
N VAL A 866 -28.16 10.37 11.08
CA VAL A 866 -29.20 10.17 10.06
C VAL A 866 -29.29 8.70 9.76
N GLY A 867 -30.48 8.13 9.93
CA GLY A 867 -30.73 6.74 9.61
C GLY A 867 -32.11 6.54 9.01
N ASN A 868 -32.25 5.55 8.18
CA ASN A 868 -33.52 5.08 7.65
C ASN A 868 -33.61 3.56 7.80
N PHE A 869 -34.80 3.07 8.03
CA PHE A 869 -35.08 1.65 8.00
C PHE A 869 -36.53 1.40 7.52
N ILE A 870 -36.74 0.23 6.97
CA ILE A 870 -38.09 -0.19 6.55
C ILE A 870 -38.72 -0.95 7.71
N TYR A 871 -39.81 -0.43 8.21
CA TYR A 871 -40.66 -1.11 9.19
C TYR A 871 -41.96 -1.58 8.52
N ASN A 872 -42.17 -2.88 8.51
CA ASN A 872 -43.39 -3.47 7.96
C ASN A 872 -44.46 -3.62 9.07
N ASN A 873 -45.44 -2.75 9.03
CA ASN A 873 -46.56 -2.82 9.96
C ASN A 873 -47.61 -3.81 9.42
N ASN A 874 -47.45 -5.08 9.78
CA ASN A 874 -48.35 -6.15 9.33
C ASN A 874 -49.69 -6.20 10.09
N THR A 875 -49.96 -5.23 10.97
CA THR A 875 -51.21 -5.13 11.71
C THR A 875 -52.19 -4.25 10.95
N ASN A 876 -53.49 -4.49 11.15
CA ASN A 876 -54.56 -3.67 10.54
C ASN A 876 -54.83 -2.36 11.34
N SER A 877 -53.96 -2.00 12.23
CA SER A 877 -54.06 -0.82 13.10
C SER A 877 -52.76 0.02 13.07
N TYR A 878 -52.91 1.30 13.43
CA TYR A 878 -51.75 2.17 13.63
C TYR A 878 -50.90 1.67 14.79
N GLN A 879 -49.57 1.62 14.57
CA GLN A 879 -48.60 1.28 15.60
C GLN A 879 -47.78 2.51 15.99
N THR A 880 -47.47 2.61 17.24
CA THR A 880 -46.57 3.68 17.74
C THR A 880 -45.15 3.17 17.90
N LEU A 881 -44.19 3.75 17.18
CA LEU A 881 -42.77 3.50 17.36
C LEU A 881 -42.19 4.50 18.36
N TYR A 882 -41.39 3.99 19.25
CA TYR A 882 -40.75 4.76 20.31
C TYR A 882 -39.28 4.90 20.00
N LEU A 883 -38.75 6.12 20.03
CA LEU A 883 -37.33 6.40 19.88
C LEU A 883 -36.72 6.58 21.29
N ASN A 884 -35.84 5.69 21.65
CA ASN A 884 -35.19 5.67 22.96
C ASN A 884 -33.67 5.84 22.79
N LEU A 885 -33.08 6.70 23.64
CA LEU A 885 -31.66 6.89 23.70
C LEU A 885 -31.07 6.27 24.98
N GLN A 886 -29.96 5.56 24.80
CA GLN A 886 -29.13 5.07 25.93
C GLN A 886 -27.72 5.66 25.79
N SER A 887 -27.22 6.23 26.88
CA SER A 887 -25.81 6.62 26.98
C SER A 887 -25.19 5.93 28.20
N ASP A 888 -24.00 5.38 27.98
CA ASP A 888 -23.25 4.69 29.04
C ASP A 888 -22.49 5.68 29.95
N VAL A 889 -22.55 6.99 29.67
CA VAL A 889 -21.90 8.04 30.46
C VAL A 889 -22.94 9.03 30.95
N PRO A 890 -23.09 9.19 32.29
CA PRO A 890 -24.00 10.20 32.85
C PRO A 890 -23.56 11.61 32.43
N ASN A 891 -24.47 12.43 31.93
CA ASN A 891 -24.30 13.83 31.52
C ASN A 891 -23.60 14.13 30.16
N ILE A 892 -23.35 13.15 29.28
CA ILE A 892 -22.89 13.43 27.93
C ILE A 892 -23.99 14.02 27.03
N ILE A 893 -25.24 13.67 27.28
CA ILE A 893 -26.39 14.22 26.58
C ILE A 893 -27.04 15.29 27.42
N ARG A 894 -26.62 16.52 27.27
CA ARG A 894 -27.37 17.67 27.76
C ARG A 894 -28.38 18.09 26.72
N SER A 895 -29.65 17.79 26.96
CA SER A 895 -30.79 18.25 26.17
C SER A 895 -30.70 18.04 24.65
N ALA A 896 -31.24 16.94 24.17
CA ALA A 896 -31.59 16.83 22.75
C ALA A 896 -32.67 17.87 22.35
N PHE A 897 -33.28 18.57 23.29
CA PHE A 897 -34.37 19.53 23.08
C PHE A 897 -34.46 20.52 24.25
N GLU A 898 -33.51 21.44 24.37
CA GLU A 898 -33.73 22.66 25.22
C GLU A 898 -34.09 23.83 24.30
N TYR A 899 -35.36 24.28 24.39
CA TYR A 899 -35.76 25.59 23.97
C TYR A 899 -35.34 26.55 25.10
N ASP A 900 -34.31 27.32 24.90
CA ASP A 900 -33.97 28.43 25.77
C ASP A 900 -34.89 29.60 25.41
N THR A 901 -35.90 29.83 26.24
CA THR A 901 -36.82 30.98 26.13
C THR A 901 -36.24 32.27 26.72
N SER A 902 -34.96 32.32 27.08
CA SER A 902 -34.37 33.44 27.79
C SER A 902 -33.32 34.27 27.01
N ALA A 903 -33.02 33.90 25.74
CA ALA A 903 -32.03 34.63 24.97
C ALA A 903 -32.70 35.52 23.89
N SER A 904 -33.10 36.71 24.29
CA SER A 904 -33.25 37.82 23.37
C SER A 904 -31.86 38.31 22.96
N GLN A 905 -31.20 37.69 22.00
CA GLN A 905 -30.22 38.35 21.13
C GLN A 905 -29.94 37.50 19.88
N VAL A 906 -30.06 38.19 18.78
CA VAL A 906 -29.86 37.74 17.40
C VAL A 906 -28.39 37.38 17.17
N TYR A 907 -28.10 36.12 16.91
CA TYR A 907 -26.94 35.72 16.10
C TYR A 907 -27.31 34.49 15.23
N GLY A 908 -27.11 34.66 13.95
CA GLY A 908 -26.99 33.70 12.87
C GLY A 908 -27.77 32.38 12.97
N THR A 909 -28.80 32.32 12.21
CA THR A 909 -29.69 31.14 12.02
C THR A 909 -28.94 29.91 11.53
N THR A 910 -28.59 29.01 12.41
CA THR A 910 -28.46 27.60 12.08
C THR A 910 -29.59 26.86 12.77
N TRP A 911 -30.60 26.52 12.01
CA TRP A 911 -31.69 25.69 12.49
C TRP A 911 -31.19 24.24 12.60
N TYR A 912 -31.18 23.67 13.79
CA TYR A 912 -30.97 22.23 13.99
C TYR A 912 -32.32 21.54 13.90
N GLU A 913 -32.57 20.83 12.81
CA GLU A 913 -33.83 20.08 12.60
C GLU A 913 -33.66 18.64 13.06
N ASN A 914 -34.30 18.29 14.18
CA ASN A 914 -34.55 16.91 14.54
C ASN A 914 -35.86 16.46 13.89
N TRP A 915 -35.85 15.42 13.05
CA TRP A 915 -37.05 14.92 12.43
C TRP A 915 -37.16 13.40 12.50
N PHE A 916 -38.38 12.96 12.70
CA PHE A 916 -38.76 11.57 12.80
C PHE A 916 -40.10 11.39 12.06
N TYR A 917 -40.08 10.73 10.94
CA TYR A 917 -41.32 10.52 10.15
C TYR A 917 -41.30 9.17 9.44
N SER A 918 -42.45 8.69 9.04
CA SER A 918 -42.62 7.49 8.24
C SER A 918 -43.26 7.80 6.89
N VAL A 919 -42.74 7.19 5.84
CA VAL A 919 -43.27 7.28 4.50
C VAL A 919 -43.73 5.88 4.10
N PRO A 920 -44.96 5.69 3.68
CA PRO A 920 -45.40 4.41 3.13
C PRO A 920 -44.60 4.07 1.88
N VAL A 921 -44.15 2.83 1.80
CA VAL A 921 -43.43 2.27 0.66
C VAL A 921 -44.40 1.32 -0.03
N ASN A 922 -44.83 1.64 -1.26
CA ASN A 922 -45.68 0.78 -2.04
C ASN A 922 -44.90 -0.40 -2.64
#